data_9260c3d0608179c9b623a909c1852b1b
#
_entry.id   9260c3d0608179c9b623a909c1852b1b
#
_cell.length_a   1.000
_cell.length_b   1.000
_cell.length_c   1.000
_cell.angle_alpha   90.00
_cell.angle_beta   90.00
_cell.angle_gamma   90.00
#
_symmetry.space_group_name_H-M   'P 1'
#
loop_
_entity.id
_entity.type
_entity.pdbx_description
1 polymer ?
#
loop_
_entity_poly.entity_id
_entity_poly.type
_entity_poly.pdbx_seq_one_letter_code
_entity_poly.pdbx_strand_id
1 'polypeptide(L)'
;MFTSPPPQQRLPSPYQPEAAVVFGLLLPLQTALDWALAAQIAQPWVEAVRNNPPPFWAIESLLKEYPISSAEGLALMRLAEALLRVPDVETAIALTADQLGRADFEASGDKTMARLASSAIGLSKKFLPDGQGSSLLGKLGSRSVVAATLRAVQLLGKQFVMGQTIVEAMNEATSSKKKMANLRFSYDMLGEGARTEADASKYLASYKNAIESIAACAHIDWNTELNDGISIKLSALHPRYEDAQRVRLMDELVPRVWALCELAAKANINLTIDAEEVDRLELSLDVFETLAAWVAQHYPQWKGFGLAMQAYQSRALDLVQHIIALGRKYKLRLMCRLVKGAYWDSEIKRAQELGLPHYPVFTHKHHTDIAYLACAKALLDAPDAVYPQFAGHNAGTIAAIIQMAAHHAPPFELQRLHGMGEGIFREVLKNPNIACRVYAPVGSHRDLLAYLVRRLLENGANSSFVHQLADESVGMDTLLLSPLYANPLPSLPLPADLFGASRKNSAGLDLTVNSMRQPLFAAWQTENVPKVPFLDAKLASSLINMGASSYQKWSDVTVAERAVVLRRAADEMELQLPRFCALLVKEAFKTWGDAVAEVREAVDFLRYYANEAERIMAPIALPGPTGETNELRLRARGVWVCISPWNFPLAIFVGQVAAALATGNAVVAKPAEQTPGVAWEAVKLLIEAGVPEAALQLAHGPGDTVGAALVAAPGVAGVVFTGSTQVAKIINRALAAKDGAIL
;
A
#
# COMPACT_ATOMS: atom_id res chain seq x y z
N MET A 1 -16.48 -14.69 -8.52
CA MET A 1 -16.17 -15.67 -7.46
C MET A 1 -15.09 -16.59 -7.97
N PHE A 2 -14.12 -16.97 -7.14
CA PHE A 2 -13.13 -17.95 -7.52
C PHE A 2 -13.82 -19.31 -7.63
N THR A 3 -14.14 -19.72 -8.84
CA THR A 3 -14.78 -21.01 -9.13
C THR A 3 -13.78 -22.13 -9.44
N SER A 4 -12.52 -21.77 -9.64
CA SER A 4 -11.43 -22.70 -9.92
C SER A 4 -10.38 -22.67 -8.81
N PRO A 5 -9.71 -23.81 -8.53
CA PRO A 5 -8.59 -23.80 -7.60
C PRO A 5 -7.52 -22.80 -8.05
N PRO A 6 -6.87 -22.11 -7.09
CA PRO A 6 -5.83 -21.16 -7.42
C PRO A 6 -4.66 -21.84 -8.16
N PRO A 7 -3.99 -21.16 -9.11
CA PRO A 7 -2.81 -21.71 -9.75
C PRO A 7 -1.69 -21.95 -8.74
N GLN A 8 -0.79 -22.87 -9.08
CA GLN A 8 0.36 -23.16 -8.20
C GLN A 8 1.25 -21.92 -8.09
N GLN A 9 1.60 -21.53 -6.87
CA GLN A 9 2.47 -20.39 -6.59
C GLN A 9 3.91 -20.72 -6.99
N ARG A 10 4.59 -19.84 -7.75
CA ARG A 10 5.98 -20.01 -8.24
C ARG A 10 7.01 -19.59 -7.21
N LEU A 11 6.72 -18.52 -6.51
CA LEU A 11 7.62 -17.91 -5.55
C LEU A 11 7.20 -18.25 -4.13
N PRO A 12 8.10 -18.21 -3.15
CA PRO A 12 7.72 -18.37 -1.74
C PRO A 12 6.74 -17.30 -1.31
N SER A 13 6.13 -17.48 -0.12
CA SER A 13 5.24 -16.47 0.47
C SER A 13 5.97 -15.11 0.56
N PRO A 14 5.31 -14.00 0.22
CA PRO A 14 5.91 -12.67 0.42
C PRO A 14 6.05 -12.29 1.89
N TYR A 15 5.31 -12.97 2.78
CA TYR A 15 5.24 -12.67 4.21
C TYR A 15 6.16 -13.60 5.00
N GLN A 16 7.45 -13.30 4.99
CA GLN A 16 8.50 -14.07 5.65
C GLN A 16 9.15 -13.26 6.79
N PRO A 17 9.67 -13.91 7.84
CA PRO A 17 10.48 -13.23 8.85
C PRO A 17 11.70 -12.53 8.21
N GLU A 18 11.77 -11.21 8.31
CA GLU A 18 12.76 -10.38 7.61
C GLU A 18 14.20 -10.82 7.89
N ALA A 19 14.55 -11.05 9.16
CA ALA A 19 15.91 -11.44 9.56
C ALA A 19 16.34 -12.77 8.91
N ALA A 20 15.44 -13.77 8.83
CA ALA A 20 15.76 -15.06 8.22
C ALA A 20 16.09 -14.93 6.73
N VAL A 21 15.32 -14.10 6.01
CA VAL A 21 15.58 -13.81 4.60
C VAL A 21 16.94 -13.13 4.43
N VAL A 22 17.21 -12.10 5.23
CA VAL A 22 18.46 -11.31 5.14
C VAL A 22 19.69 -12.15 5.45
N PHE A 23 19.64 -13.07 6.42
CA PHE A 23 20.76 -14.01 6.67
C PHE A 23 21.08 -14.86 5.44
N GLY A 24 20.04 -15.34 4.73
CA GLY A 24 20.25 -16.08 3.48
C GLY A 24 20.88 -15.25 2.36
N LEU A 25 20.54 -13.96 2.30
CA LEU A 25 21.05 -13.01 1.31
C LEU A 25 22.51 -12.58 1.56
N LEU A 26 22.94 -12.54 2.82
CA LEU A 26 24.31 -12.18 3.17
C LEU A 26 25.33 -13.25 2.77
N LEU A 27 24.94 -14.52 2.81
CA LEU A 27 25.86 -15.64 2.57
C LEU A 27 26.57 -15.57 1.21
N PRO A 28 25.90 -15.38 0.07
CA PRO A 28 26.58 -15.29 -1.23
C PRO A 28 27.41 -14.01 -1.39
N LEU A 29 27.17 -12.96 -0.60
CA LEU A 29 27.91 -11.71 -0.66
C LEU A 29 29.24 -11.74 0.09
N GLN A 30 29.38 -12.58 1.11
CA GLN A 30 30.58 -12.66 1.93
C GLN A 30 31.85 -12.98 1.14
N THR A 31 31.73 -13.75 0.07
CA THR A 31 32.86 -14.15 -0.78
C THR A 31 32.97 -13.35 -2.08
N ALA A 32 31.91 -12.66 -2.48
CA ALA A 32 31.82 -11.98 -3.77
C ALA A 32 32.07 -10.47 -3.68
N LEU A 33 31.87 -9.87 -2.52
CA LEU A 33 31.89 -8.43 -2.35
C LEU A 33 32.92 -8.00 -1.29
N ASP A 34 33.90 -7.23 -1.75
CA ASP A 34 34.77 -6.44 -0.88
C ASP A 34 34.22 -5.02 -0.77
N TRP A 35 33.50 -4.75 0.32
CA TRP A 35 32.91 -3.44 0.54
C TRP A 35 33.96 -2.34 0.78
N ALA A 36 35.11 -2.66 1.37
CA ALA A 36 36.18 -1.69 1.59
C ALA A 36 36.72 -1.18 0.25
N LEU A 37 36.94 -2.09 -0.71
CA LEU A 37 37.33 -1.73 -2.06
C LEU A 37 36.22 -0.94 -2.79
N ALA A 38 34.97 -1.33 -2.64
CA ALA A 38 33.83 -0.60 -3.23
C ALA A 38 33.74 0.83 -2.66
N ALA A 39 33.93 1.03 -1.37
CA ALA A 39 33.97 2.34 -0.75
C ALA A 39 35.13 3.19 -1.28
N GLN A 40 36.33 2.63 -1.46
CA GLN A 40 37.48 3.31 -2.06
C GLN A 40 37.20 3.75 -3.51
N ILE A 41 36.49 2.92 -4.31
CA ILE A 41 36.09 3.30 -5.67
C ILE A 41 35.07 4.43 -5.67
N ALA A 42 34.12 4.42 -4.72
CA ALA A 42 33.03 5.41 -4.65
C ALA A 42 33.47 6.76 -4.08
N GLN A 43 34.48 6.80 -3.20
CA GLN A 43 34.90 8.00 -2.49
C GLN A 43 35.25 9.16 -3.41
N PRO A 44 36.08 9.01 -4.49
CA PRO A 44 36.38 10.11 -5.40
C PRO A 44 35.14 10.68 -6.11
N TRP A 45 34.12 9.86 -6.37
CA TRP A 45 32.88 10.33 -6.99
C TRP A 45 32.08 11.22 -6.03
N VAL A 46 31.99 10.81 -4.77
CA VAL A 46 31.32 11.59 -3.72
C VAL A 46 32.02 12.92 -3.51
N GLU A 47 33.35 12.92 -3.40
CA GLU A 47 34.18 14.13 -3.26
C GLU A 47 34.01 15.08 -4.45
N ALA A 48 34.03 14.55 -5.68
CA ALA A 48 33.88 15.36 -6.90
C ALA A 48 32.46 16.01 -6.96
N VAL A 49 31.43 15.33 -6.51
CA VAL A 49 30.07 15.88 -6.46
C VAL A 49 29.96 16.97 -5.39
N ARG A 50 30.52 16.77 -4.21
CA ARG A 50 30.54 17.77 -3.13
C ARG A 50 31.32 19.02 -3.50
N ASN A 51 32.47 18.85 -4.16
CA ASN A 51 33.32 19.97 -4.62
C ASN A 51 32.73 20.72 -5.82
N ASN A 52 31.92 20.05 -6.64
CA ASN A 52 31.27 20.65 -7.82
C ASN A 52 29.82 20.16 -7.95
N PRO A 53 28.93 20.65 -7.07
CA PRO A 53 27.54 20.22 -7.08
C PRO A 53 26.86 20.57 -8.40
N PRO A 54 25.98 19.70 -8.91
CA PRO A 54 25.22 20.00 -10.13
C PRO A 54 24.37 21.25 -9.94
N PRO A 55 24.14 22.03 -11.00
CA PRO A 55 23.45 23.34 -10.92
C PRO A 55 21.98 23.25 -10.48
N PHE A 56 21.41 22.06 -10.28
CA PHE A 56 19.99 21.80 -10.00
C PHE A 56 19.73 21.20 -8.60
N TRP A 57 20.22 21.87 -7.55
CA TRP A 57 19.88 21.53 -6.15
C TRP A 57 18.65 22.29 -5.63
N ALA A 58 17.87 22.90 -6.52
CA ALA A 58 16.76 23.76 -6.11
C ALA A 58 15.65 22.99 -5.35
N ILE A 59 15.36 21.74 -5.72
CA ILE A 59 14.36 20.90 -4.98
C ILE A 59 14.95 20.40 -3.67
N GLU A 60 16.18 19.91 -3.68
CA GLU A 60 16.87 19.46 -2.47
C GLU A 60 17.03 20.61 -1.49
N SER A 61 17.31 21.84 -1.98
CA SER A 61 17.32 23.04 -1.15
C SER A 61 15.94 23.40 -0.61
N LEU A 62 14.88 23.26 -1.41
CA LEU A 62 13.50 23.49 -0.97
C LEU A 62 13.04 22.45 0.06
N LEU A 63 13.38 21.18 -0.14
CA LEU A 63 13.08 20.09 0.80
C LEU A 63 13.94 20.16 2.06
N LYS A 64 15.14 20.73 1.98
CA LYS A 64 15.99 21.02 3.15
C LYS A 64 15.42 22.17 3.98
N GLU A 65 14.86 23.19 3.33
CA GLU A 65 14.22 24.34 3.96
C GLU A 65 12.83 23.97 4.54
N TYR A 66 12.09 23.11 3.82
CA TYR A 66 10.77 22.60 4.21
C TYR A 66 10.74 21.07 4.15
N PRO A 67 11.29 20.36 5.15
CA PRO A 67 11.30 18.91 5.19
C PRO A 67 9.88 18.34 5.07
N ILE A 68 9.71 17.26 4.33
CA ILE A 68 8.39 16.58 4.18
C ILE A 68 7.82 16.14 5.54
N SER A 69 8.69 15.90 6.53
CA SER A 69 8.31 15.62 7.91
C SER A 69 7.78 16.83 8.68
N SER A 70 7.97 18.05 8.15
CA SER A 70 7.43 19.28 8.76
C SER A 70 5.99 19.53 8.31
N ALA A 71 5.26 20.33 9.10
CA ALA A 71 3.89 20.73 8.76
C ALA A 71 3.84 21.55 7.46
N GLU A 72 4.88 22.35 7.21
CA GLU A 72 5.05 23.20 6.02
C GLU A 72 5.35 22.37 4.78
N GLY A 73 6.28 21.40 4.87
CA GLY A 73 6.62 20.48 3.78
C GLY A 73 5.42 19.61 3.41
N LEU A 74 4.69 19.10 4.39
CA LEU A 74 3.46 18.34 4.17
C LEU A 74 2.35 19.19 3.54
N ALA A 75 2.20 20.46 3.95
CA ALA A 75 1.24 21.39 3.37
C ALA A 75 1.56 21.71 1.91
N LEU A 76 2.84 21.92 1.58
CA LEU A 76 3.31 22.12 0.19
C LEU A 76 3.05 20.89 -0.68
N MET A 77 3.27 19.68 -0.17
CA MET A 77 3.00 18.44 -0.88
C MET A 77 1.50 18.26 -1.17
N ARG A 78 0.66 18.45 -0.15
CA ARG A 78 -0.81 18.39 -0.28
C ARG A 78 -1.33 19.45 -1.24
N LEU A 79 -0.74 20.65 -1.19
CA LEU A 79 -1.08 21.72 -2.12
C LEU A 79 -0.72 21.39 -3.56
N ALA A 80 0.48 20.85 -3.80
CA ALA A 80 0.92 20.41 -5.12
C ALA A 80 0.01 19.28 -5.67
N GLU A 81 -0.30 18.29 -4.85
CA GLU A 81 -1.23 17.21 -5.20
C GLU A 81 -2.63 17.75 -5.55
N ALA A 82 -3.13 18.62 -4.72
CA ALA A 82 -4.46 19.17 -4.85
C ALA A 82 -4.61 20.07 -6.08
N LEU A 83 -3.64 20.95 -6.33
CA LEU A 83 -3.65 21.84 -7.50
C LEU A 83 -3.55 21.10 -8.84
N LEU A 84 -2.91 19.94 -8.86
CA LEU A 84 -2.85 19.09 -10.05
C LEU A 84 -4.16 18.35 -10.34
N ARG A 85 -5.01 18.14 -9.32
CA ARG A 85 -6.31 17.44 -9.42
C ARG A 85 -7.50 18.37 -9.64
N VAL A 86 -7.39 19.64 -9.27
CA VAL A 86 -8.50 20.59 -9.29
C VAL A 86 -8.73 21.11 -10.71
N PRO A 87 -9.95 20.96 -11.27
CA PRO A 87 -10.24 21.35 -12.65
C PRO A 87 -10.50 22.85 -12.82
N ASP A 88 -10.79 23.59 -11.75
CA ASP A 88 -11.17 25.00 -11.80
C ASP A 88 -10.37 25.89 -10.84
N VAL A 89 -10.26 27.16 -11.22
CA VAL A 89 -9.43 28.15 -10.52
C VAL A 89 -10.00 28.53 -9.14
N GLU A 90 -11.33 28.50 -8.96
CA GLU A 90 -11.97 28.92 -7.70
C GLU A 90 -11.72 27.89 -6.60
N THR A 91 -11.86 26.60 -6.92
CA THR A 91 -11.56 25.49 -6.02
C THR A 91 -10.06 25.45 -5.71
N ALA A 92 -9.18 25.70 -6.71
CA ALA A 92 -7.73 25.80 -6.50
C ALA A 92 -7.35 26.92 -5.53
N ILE A 93 -8.01 28.08 -5.61
CA ILE A 93 -7.81 29.21 -4.68
C ILE A 93 -8.24 28.84 -3.28
N ALA A 94 -9.47 28.28 -3.11
CA ALA A 94 -10.01 27.92 -1.81
C ALA A 94 -9.12 26.86 -1.11
N LEU A 95 -8.65 25.88 -1.86
CA LEU A 95 -7.79 24.83 -1.34
C LEU A 95 -6.39 25.34 -0.97
N THR A 96 -5.83 26.25 -1.79
CA THR A 96 -4.55 26.92 -1.49
C THR A 96 -4.67 27.72 -0.19
N ALA A 97 -5.78 28.44 -0.02
CA ALA A 97 -6.08 29.20 1.19
C ALA A 97 -6.15 28.31 2.44
N ASP A 98 -6.87 27.18 2.37
CA ASP A 98 -7.01 26.26 3.50
C ASP A 98 -5.68 25.61 3.88
N GLN A 99 -4.88 25.15 2.92
CA GLN A 99 -3.62 24.47 3.19
C GLN A 99 -2.51 25.42 3.68
N LEU A 100 -2.39 26.60 3.09
CA LEU A 100 -1.39 27.61 3.52
C LEU A 100 -1.77 28.31 4.81
N GLY A 101 -3.05 28.43 5.12
CA GLY A 101 -3.53 28.99 6.39
C GLY A 101 -3.21 28.13 7.62
N ARG A 102 -2.94 26.84 7.41
CA ARG A 102 -2.60 25.88 8.50
C ARG A 102 -1.11 25.78 8.79
N ALA A 103 -0.25 26.36 7.95
CA ALA A 103 1.20 26.24 8.06
C ALA A 103 1.84 27.60 8.34
N ASP A 104 2.83 27.64 9.23
CA ASP A 104 3.59 28.85 9.58
C ASP A 104 4.88 28.91 8.75
N PHE A 105 4.84 29.65 7.64
CA PHE A 105 6.00 29.82 6.76
C PHE A 105 6.79 31.08 7.14
N GLU A 106 7.93 30.93 7.81
CA GLU A 106 8.87 32.04 8.00
C GLU A 106 9.82 32.16 6.80
N ALA A 107 9.95 33.37 6.28
CA ALA A 107 10.83 33.68 5.15
C ALA A 107 12.28 33.82 5.65
N SER A 108 13.02 32.71 5.67
CA SER A 108 14.46 32.73 5.93
C SER A 108 15.21 31.95 4.86
N GLY A 109 15.94 32.64 4.01
CA GLY A 109 16.86 32.03 3.07
C GLY A 109 17.35 32.93 1.96
N ASP A 110 18.65 32.93 1.73
CA ASP A 110 19.38 33.87 0.84
C ASP A 110 19.52 33.40 -0.63
N LYS A 111 18.72 32.39 -1.09
CA LYS A 111 18.82 31.87 -2.46
C LYS A 111 17.59 32.23 -3.31
N THR A 112 17.81 32.57 -4.57
CA THR A 112 16.84 33.20 -5.50
C THR A 112 15.54 32.36 -5.74
N MET A 113 15.61 31.02 -5.69
CA MET A 113 14.45 30.13 -5.89
C MET A 113 13.68 29.92 -4.60
N ALA A 114 14.35 29.80 -3.47
CA ALA A 114 13.72 29.79 -2.15
C ALA A 114 13.04 31.14 -1.87
N ARG A 115 13.65 32.24 -2.27
CA ARG A 115 13.03 33.60 -2.25
C ARG A 115 11.79 33.71 -3.13
N LEU A 116 11.77 33.11 -4.31
CA LEU A 116 10.59 33.10 -5.19
C LEU A 116 9.45 32.26 -4.63
N ALA A 117 9.76 31.10 -4.07
CA ALA A 117 8.77 30.25 -3.40
C ALA A 117 8.27 30.88 -2.09
N SER A 118 9.16 31.38 -1.25
CA SER A 118 8.83 32.10 -0.01
C SER A 118 8.07 33.39 -0.28
N SER A 119 8.41 34.12 -1.35
CA SER A 119 7.67 35.32 -1.78
C SER A 119 6.29 34.98 -2.34
N ALA A 120 6.13 33.89 -3.08
CA ALA A 120 4.83 33.43 -3.56
C ALA A 120 3.93 32.98 -2.39
N ILE A 121 4.51 32.27 -1.42
CA ILE A 121 3.83 31.82 -0.20
C ILE A 121 3.53 33.00 0.74
N GLY A 122 4.47 33.93 0.93
CA GLY A 122 4.27 35.15 1.75
C GLY A 122 3.26 36.13 1.13
N LEU A 123 3.23 36.26 -0.20
CA LEU A 123 2.21 37.00 -0.94
C LEU A 123 0.83 36.33 -0.83
N SER A 124 0.76 34.99 -0.86
CA SER A 124 -0.50 34.27 -0.70
C SER A 124 -1.13 34.47 0.68
N LYS A 125 -0.34 34.42 1.76
CA LYS A 125 -0.80 34.76 3.12
C LYS A 125 -1.34 36.18 3.23
N LYS A 126 -0.77 37.14 2.50
CA LYS A 126 -1.13 38.57 2.54
C LYS A 126 -2.38 38.91 1.72
N PHE A 127 -2.76 38.01 0.79
CA PHE A 127 -3.90 38.16 -0.12
C PHE A 127 -5.02 37.15 0.09
N LEU A 128 -4.90 36.28 1.12
CA LEU A 128 -6.00 35.39 1.52
C LEU A 128 -7.08 36.24 2.23
N PRO A 129 -8.34 36.11 1.86
CA PRO A 129 -9.41 36.81 2.54
C PRO A 129 -9.59 36.23 3.95
N ASP A 130 -9.22 36.99 4.97
CA ASP A 130 -9.82 36.83 6.27
C ASP A 130 -11.34 36.96 6.10
N GLY A 131 -12.09 35.99 6.55
CA GLY A 131 -13.50 35.68 6.33
C GLY A 131 -14.57 36.77 6.27
N GLN A 132 -14.26 37.99 5.87
CA GLN A 132 -15.24 39.06 5.60
C GLN A 132 -14.74 40.00 4.50
N GLY A 133 -15.37 39.92 3.33
CA GLY A 133 -15.28 40.93 2.29
C GLY A 133 -14.58 40.54 1.00
N SER A 134 -15.35 40.09 -0.01
CA SER A 134 -14.88 39.86 -1.35
C SER A 134 -14.64 41.17 -2.10
N SER A 135 -13.42 41.75 -2.01
CA SER A 135 -13.01 42.81 -2.92
C SER A 135 -12.46 42.23 -4.23
N LEU A 136 -12.76 42.85 -5.36
CA LEU A 136 -12.24 42.50 -6.71
C LEU A 136 -10.69 42.42 -6.73
N LEU A 137 -10.01 43.21 -5.91
CA LEU A 137 -8.56 43.24 -5.73
C LEU A 137 -8.01 41.93 -5.06
N GLY A 138 -8.75 41.35 -4.10
CA GLY A 138 -8.40 40.08 -3.48
C GLY A 138 -8.50 38.89 -4.47
N LYS A 139 -9.50 38.90 -5.36
CA LYS A 139 -9.64 37.87 -6.39
C LYS A 139 -8.56 37.93 -7.48
N LEU A 140 -8.07 39.13 -7.82
CA LEU A 140 -6.97 39.31 -8.76
C LEU A 140 -5.62 38.86 -8.18
N GLY A 141 -5.35 39.14 -6.90
CA GLY A 141 -4.16 38.68 -6.18
C GLY A 141 -4.12 37.14 -6.02
N SER A 142 -5.25 36.53 -5.65
CA SER A 142 -5.34 35.06 -5.50
C SER A 142 -5.12 34.30 -6.82
N ARG A 143 -5.64 34.82 -7.94
CA ARG A 143 -5.37 34.24 -9.28
C ARG A 143 -3.88 34.29 -9.64
N SER A 144 -3.17 35.37 -9.30
CA SER A 144 -1.74 35.51 -9.55
C SER A 144 -0.92 34.53 -8.70
N VAL A 145 -1.33 34.26 -7.46
CA VAL A 145 -0.70 33.28 -6.56
C VAL A 145 -0.89 31.85 -7.07
N VAL A 146 -2.13 31.48 -7.43
CA VAL A 146 -2.39 30.16 -8.04
C VAL A 146 -1.58 29.98 -9.33
N ALA A 147 -1.50 31.00 -10.17
CA ALA A 147 -0.69 30.95 -11.39
C ALA A 147 0.82 30.82 -11.09
N ALA A 148 1.33 31.47 -10.04
CA ALA A 148 2.72 31.35 -9.61
C ALA A 148 3.02 29.96 -9.01
N THR A 149 2.08 29.41 -8.20
CA THR A 149 2.21 28.06 -7.63
C THR A 149 2.13 27.00 -8.72
N LEU A 150 1.21 27.12 -9.68
CA LEU A 150 1.15 26.24 -10.84
C LEU A 150 2.43 26.30 -11.69
N ARG A 151 3.02 27.48 -11.86
CA ARG A 151 4.32 27.62 -12.53
C ARG A 151 5.46 26.97 -11.76
N ALA A 152 5.48 27.09 -10.44
CA ALA A 152 6.47 26.41 -9.60
C ALA A 152 6.34 24.88 -9.71
N VAL A 153 5.12 24.34 -9.61
CA VAL A 153 4.84 22.91 -9.82
C VAL A 153 5.21 22.46 -11.24
N GLN A 154 4.97 23.28 -12.25
CA GLN A 154 5.38 23.00 -13.63
C GLN A 154 6.90 23.00 -13.81
N LEU A 155 7.62 23.89 -13.14
CA LEU A 155 9.10 23.91 -13.13
C LEU A 155 9.66 22.69 -12.44
N LEU A 156 9.08 22.28 -11.30
CA LEU A 156 9.39 21.03 -10.61
C LEU A 156 9.11 19.82 -11.50
N GLY A 157 7.97 19.81 -12.19
CA GLY A 157 7.62 18.76 -13.14
C GLY A 157 8.63 18.63 -14.29
N LYS A 158 9.12 19.74 -14.84
CA LYS A 158 10.13 19.76 -15.91
C LYS A 158 11.47 19.13 -15.50
N GLN A 159 11.81 19.11 -14.23
CA GLN A 159 13.03 18.46 -13.76
C GLN A 159 12.98 16.94 -13.89
N PHE A 160 11.79 16.33 -13.67
CA PHE A 160 11.61 14.88 -13.65
C PHE A 160 10.99 14.31 -14.93
N VAL A 161 10.47 15.17 -15.82
CA VAL A 161 9.89 14.78 -17.11
C VAL A 161 10.76 15.29 -18.24
N MET A 162 11.19 14.36 -19.08
CA MET A 162 12.11 14.65 -20.17
C MET A 162 11.45 15.40 -21.33
N GLY A 163 10.13 15.26 -21.51
CA GLY A 163 9.34 15.95 -22.52
C GLY A 163 7.85 15.71 -22.35
N GLN A 164 7.02 16.60 -22.86
CA GLN A 164 5.57 16.40 -22.86
C GLN A 164 5.13 15.40 -23.92
N THR A 165 5.92 15.29 -24.99
CA THR A 165 5.73 14.37 -26.11
C THR A 165 6.96 13.49 -26.30
N ILE A 166 6.79 12.33 -26.94
CA ILE A 166 7.92 11.45 -27.24
C ILE A 166 8.96 12.16 -28.12
N VAL A 167 8.54 13.00 -29.04
CA VAL A 167 9.44 13.74 -29.93
C VAL A 167 10.30 14.74 -29.16
N GLU A 168 9.72 15.49 -28.23
CA GLU A 168 10.47 16.39 -27.35
C GLU A 168 11.50 15.63 -26.51
N ALA A 169 11.10 14.51 -25.90
CA ALA A 169 11.99 13.67 -25.10
C ALA A 169 13.15 13.10 -25.92
N MET A 170 12.89 12.64 -27.13
CA MET A 170 13.94 12.12 -28.05
C MET A 170 14.91 13.21 -28.52
N ASN A 171 14.45 14.45 -28.72
CA ASN A 171 15.30 15.58 -29.04
C ASN A 171 16.25 15.92 -27.87
N GLU A 172 15.73 15.91 -26.62
CA GLU A 172 16.56 16.11 -25.43
C GLU A 172 17.54 14.95 -25.22
N ALA A 173 17.11 13.70 -25.49
CA ALA A 173 17.99 12.52 -25.48
C ALA A 173 19.15 12.66 -26.47
N THR A 174 18.87 13.12 -27.67
CA THR A 174 19.87 13.37 -28.72
C THR A 174 20.88 14.45 -28.29
N SER A 175 20.39 15.52 -27.65
CA SER A 175 21.23 16.57 -27.07
C SER A 175 22.15 16.02 -25.97
N SER A 176 21.61 15.19 -25.09
CA SER A 176 22.33 14.57 -23.98
C SER A 176 23.40 13.57 -24.48
N LYS A 177 23.10 12.76 -25.52
CA LYS A 177 24.06 11.83 -26.16
C LYS A 177 25.24 12.55 -26.81
N LYS A 178 25.05 13.76 -27.34
CA LYS A 178 26.16 14.57 -27.86
C LYS A 178 27.17 14.96 -26.78
N LYS A 179 26.72 15.11 -25.51
CA LYS A 179 27.57 15.39 -24.36
C LYS A 179 28.22 14.16 -23.77
N MET A 180 27.48 13.03 -23.76
CA MET A 180 27.89 11.74 -23.20
C MET A 180 27.44 10.61 -24.13
N ALA A 181 28.36 10.06 -24.92
CA ALA A 181 28.07 9.06 -25.97
C ALA A 181 27.59 7.70 -25.42
N ASN A 182 27.91 7.37 -24.18
CA ASN A 182 27.53 6.13 -23.52
C ASN A 182 26.15 6.18 -22.82
N LEU A 183 25.35 7.26 -23.05
CA LEU A 183 23.95 7.32 -22.62
C LEU A 183 23.02 6.54 -23.55
N ARG A 184 22.01 5.92 -22.96
CA ARG A 184 20.85 5.29 -23.59
C ARG A 184 19.61 5.76 -22.87
N PHE A 185 18.43 5.58 -23.47
CA PHE A 185 17.16 6.02 -22.88
C PHE A 185 16.14 4.89 -22.91
N SER A 186 15.34 4.82 -21.85
CA SER A 186 14.12 4.01 -21.78
C SER A 186 12.97 4.97 -21.50
N TYR A 187 12.15 5.22 -22.51
CA TYR A 187 11.04 6.16 -22.38
C TYR A 187 9.88 5.51 -21.63
N ASP A 188 9.30 6.22 -20.68
CA ASP A 188 8.09 5.84 -19.95
C ASP A 188 6.98 6.83 -20.28
N MET A 189 6.01 6.39 -21.07
CA MET A 189 4.82 7.20 -21.34
C MET A 189 3.99 7.26 -20.07
N LEU A 190 3.98 8.41 -19.41
CA LEU A 190 3.27 8.57 -18.13
C LEU A 190 1.81 8.16 -18.25
N GLY A 191 1.36 7.37 -17.29
CA GLY A 191 0.03 6.78 -17.21
C GLY A 191 0.11 5.41 -16.57
N GLU A 192 -0.69 5.20 -15.53
CA GLU A 192 -0.79 3.94 -14.80
C GLU A 192 -2.21 3.81 -14.26
N GLY A 193 -2.65 2.56 -13.98
CA GLY A 193 -3.95 2.31 -13.38
C GLY A 193 -5.12 2.79 -14.24
N ALA A 194 -5.26 2.29 -15.48
CA ALA A 194 -6.45 2.53 -16.29
C ALA A 194 -7.71 2.18 -15.50
N ARG A 195 -8.67 3.09 -15.45
CA ARG A 195 -9.94 2.89 -14.73
C ARG A 195 -11.06 2.44 -15.64
N THR A 196 -10.94 2.76 -16.92
CA THR A 196 -11.91 2.43 -17.96
C THR A 196 -11.21 1.81 -19.17
N GLU A 197 -11.98 1.16 -20.04
CA GLU A 197 -11.46 0.64 -21.31
C GLU A 197 -11.01 1.77 -22.26
N ALA A 198 -11.62 2.94 -22.15
CA ALA A 198 -11.19 4.12 -22.88
C ALA A 198 -9.79 4.59 -22.43
N ASP A 199 -9.48 4.56 -21.12
CA ASP A 199 -8.16 4.87 -20.61
C ASP A 199 -7.13 3.86 -21.13
N ALA A 200 -7.42 2.55 -21.03
CA ALA A 200 -6.55 1.49 -21.51
C ALA A 200 -6.24 1.63 -23.02
N SER A 201 -7.24 1.93 -23.82
CA SER A 201 -7.08 2.17 -25.25
C SER A 201 -6.24 3.40 -25.55
N LYS A 202 -6.42 4.48 -24.79
CA LYS A 202 -5.61 5.71 -24.90
C LYS A 202 -4.13 5.43 -24.59
N TYR A 203 -3.84 4.70 -23.49
CA TYR A 203 -2.47 4.36 -23.12
C TYR A 203 -1.84 3.40 -24.12
N LEU A 204 -2.58 2.41 -24.63
CA LEU A 204 -2.11 1.53 -25.69
C LEU A 204 -1.69 2.29 -26.94
N ALA A 205 -2.51 3.25 -27.38
CA ALA A 205 -2.20 4.11 -28.51
C ALA A 205 -0.95 4.97 -28.25
N SER A 206 -0.79 5.50 -27.04
CA SER A 206 0.39 6.25 -26.62
C SER A 206 1.66 5.40 -26.69
N TYR A 207 1.63 4.17 -26.17
CA TYR A 207 2.78 3.25 -26.25
C TYR A 207 3.12 2.87 -27.71
N LYS A 208 2.13 2.59 -28.56
CA LYS A 208 2.36 2.32 -29.98
C LYS A 208 3.07 3.46 -30.69
N ASN A 209 2.55 4.67 -30.55
CA ASN A 209 3.13 5.89 -31.13
C ASN A 209 4.57 6.13 -30.62
N ALA A 210 4.83 5.87 -29.33
CA ALA A 210 6.18 6.00 -28.78
C ALA A 210 7.14 4.95 -29.37
N ILE A 211 6.73 3.68 -29.47
CA ILE A 211 7.54 2.62 -30.08
C ILE A 211 7.84 2.95 -31.55
N GLU A 212 6.87 3.39 -32.32
CA GLU A 212 7.05 3.78 -33.73
C GLU A 212 8.04 4.95 -33.87
N SER A 213 7.94 5.95 -32.97
CA SER A 213 8.87 7.08 -32.96
C SER A 213 10.30 6.64 -32.62
N ILE A 214 10.48 5.77 -31.61
CA ILE A 214 11.80 5.23 -31.23
C ILE A 214 12.35 4.36 -32.37
N ALA A 215 11.53 3.53 -33.01
CA ALA A 215 11.89 2.66 -34.12
C ALA A 215 12.45 3.42 -35.31
N ALA A 216 11.92 4.62 -35.59
CA ALA A 216 12.42 5.48 -36.68
C ALA A 216 13.87 5.93 -36.48
N CYS A 217 14.40 5.88 -35.26
CA CYS A 217 15.78 6.25 -34.93
C CYS A 217 16.64 5.04 -34.49
N ALA A 218 16.07 3.85 -34.43
CA ALA A 218 16.78 2.65 -34.03
C ALA A 218 17.62 2.05 -35.17
N HIS A 219 18.72 1.38 -34.81
CA HIS A 219 19.59 0.67 -35.74
C HIS A 219 19.35 -0.84 -35.62
N ILE A 220 18.78 -1.41 -36.65
CA ILE A 220 18.38 -2.83 -36.65
C ILE A 220 19.58 -3.81 -36.57
N ASP A 221 20.71 -3.37 -37.07
CA ASP A 221 21.94 -4.19 -37.10
C ASP A 221 22.79 -4.07 -35.82
N TRP A 222 22.40 -3.19 -34.89
CA TRP A 222 23.09 -3.06 -33.63
C TRP A 222 22.65 -4.14 -32.63
N ASN A 223 23.47 -4.39 -31.61
CA ASN A 223 22.96 -5.10 -30.42
C ASN A 223 21.81 -4.30 -29.80
N THR A 224 20.75 -5.00 -29.44
CA THR A 224 19.51 -4.34 -28.92
C THR A 224 19.78 -3.41 -27.75
N GLU A 225 20.73 -3.73 -26.87
CA GLU A 225 21.12 -2.91 -25.74
C GLU A 225 21.70 -1.54 -26.11
N LEU A 226 22.14 -1.35 -27.34
CA LEU A 226 22.67 -0.07 -27.81
C LEU A 226 21.59 0.90 -28.28
N ASN A 227 20.42 0.39 -28.64
CA ASN A 227 19.26 1.19 -28.99
C ASN A 227 18.56 1.76 -27.75
N ASP A 228 17.87 2.87 -27.91
CA ASP A 228 16.89 3.32 -26.94
C ASP A 228 15.71 2.33 -26.88
N GLY A 229 14.96 2.35 -25.79
CA GLY A 229 13.84 1.45 -25.57
C GLY A 229 12.67 2.12 -24.89
N ILE A 230 11.71 1.31 -24.48
CA ILE A 230 10.47 1.74 -23.84
C ILE A 230 10.20 0.94 -22.56
N SER A 231 9.59 1.57 -21.58
CA SER A 231 8.99 0.93 -20.41
C SER A 231 7.48 1.02 -20.49
N ILE A 232 6.80 -0.08 -20.17
CA ILE A 232 5.35 -0.16 -20.16
C ILE A 232 4.83 -0.67 -18.81
N LYS A 233 3.63 -0.22 -18.40
CA LYS A 233 2.94 -0.69 -17.21
C LYS A 233 1.71 -1.51 -17.60
N LEU A 234 1.56 -2.69 -17.01
CA LEU A 234 0.42 -3.57 -17.29
C LEU A 234 -0.90 -2.96 -16.82
N SER A 235 -0.87 -2.24 -15.69
CA SER A 235 -2.04 -1.54 -15.16
C SER A 235 -2.56 -0.41 -16.06
N ALA A 236 -1.73 0.13 -16.93
CA ALA A 236 -2.14 1.11 -17.93
C ALA A 236 -2.93 0.49 -19.09
N LEU A 237 -2.77 -0.81 -19.31
CA LEU A 237 -3.29 -1.51 -20.50
C LEU A 237 -4.57 -2.32 -20.25
N HIS A 238 -5.03 -2.38 -18.96
CA HIS A 238 -6.25 -3.09 -18.61
C HIS A 238 -6.91 -2.48 -17.36
N PRO A 239 -8.25 -2.14 -17.40
CA PRO A 239 -8.92 -1.45 -16.28
C PRO A 239 -9.17 -2.33 -15.06
N ARG A 240 -9.02 -3.64 -15.20
CA ARG A 240 -9.19 -4.63 -14.12
C ARG A 240 -7.95 -5.50 -13.97
N TYR A 241 -6.77 -4.85 -13.84
CA TYR A 241 -5.50 -5.52 -13.62
C TYR A 241 -5.38 -6.00 -12.18
N GLU A 242 -6.06 -7.10 -11.88
CA GLU A 242 -6.16 -7.73 -10.55
C GLU A 242 -6.33 -9.25 -10.65
N ASP A 243 -5.78 -10.00 -9.68
CA ASP A 243 -5.79 -11.48 -9.69
C ASP A 243 -7.21 -12.06 -9.74
N ALA A 244 -8.19 -11.40 -9.11
CA ALA A 244 -9.58 -11.81 -9.16
C ALA A 244 -10.18 -11.87 -10.58
N GLN A 245 -9.60 -11.17 -11.54
CA GLN A 245 -10.01 -11.11 -12.95
C GLN A 245 -9.03 -11.86 -13.87
N ARG A 246 -8.18 -12.72 -13.33
CA ARG A 246 -7.06 -13.37 -14.02
C ARG A 246 -7.44 -13.97 -15.38
N VAL A 247 -8.52 -14.74 -15.47
CA VAL A 247 -8.90 -15.41 -16.73
C VAL A 247 -9.18 -14.36 -17.81
N ARG A 248 -10.06 -13.42 -17.53
CA ARG A 248 -10.39 -12.32 -18.43
C ARG A 248 -9.15 -11.51 -18.80
N LEU A 249 -8.28 -11.25 -17.82
CA LEU A 249 -7.08 -10.48 -18.01
C LEU A 249 -6.10 -11.18 -18.95
N MET A 250 -5.88 -12.48 -18.80
CA MET A 250 -5.00 -13.23 -19.71
C MET A 250 -5.52 -13.20 -21.16
N ASP A 251 -6.84 -13.30 -21.35
CA ASP A 251 -7.46 -13.27 -22.68
C ASP A 251 -7.41 -11.87 -23.33
N GLU A 252 -7.52 -10.79 -22.56
CA GLU A 252 -7.62 -9.43 -23.07
C GLU A 252 -6.29 -8.67 -23.07
N LEU A 253 -5.48 -8.78 -21.99
CA LEU A 253 -4.25 -8.02 -21.82
C LEU A 253 -3.07 -8.61 -22.60
N VAL A 254 -2.89 -9.94 -22.57
CA VAL A 254 -1.74 -10.57 -23.24
C VAL A 254 -1.66 -10.21 -24.73
N PRO A 255 -2.75 -10.26 -25.52
CA PRO A 255 -2.71 -9.83 -26.93
C PRO A 255 -2.36 -8.35 -27.11
N ARG A 256 -2.79 -7.46 -26.17
CA ARG A 256 -2.45 -6.03 -26.22
C ARG A 256 -0.96 -5.80 -26.02
N VAL A 257 -0.38 -6.46 -25.03
CA VAL A 257 1.05 -6.36 -24.75
C VAL A 257 1.86 -7.02 -25.86
N TRP A 258 1.38 -8.15 -26.42
CA TRP A 258 2.02 -8.82 -27.54
C TRP A 258 2.16 -7.90 -28.77
N ALA A 259 1.12 -7.16 -29.10
CA ALA A 259 1.17 -6.19 -30.20
C ALA A 259 2.29 -5.13 -30.00
N LEU A 260 2.57 -4.72 -28.76
CA LEU A 260 3.71 -3.84 -28.46
C LEU A 260 5.06 -4.58 -28.56
N CYS A 261 5.12 -5.84 -28.11
CA CYS A 261 6.31 -6.67 -28.24
C CYS A 261 6.69 -6.89 -29.71
N GLU A 262 5.73 -7.16 -30.59
CA GLU A 262 5.98 -7.31 -32.03
C GLU A 262 6.57 -6.06 -32.66
N LEU A 263 6.03 -4.88 -32.34
CA LEU A 263 6.56 -3.60 -32.81
C LEU A 263 8.01 -3.39 -32.34
N ALA A 264 8.27 -3.62 -31.05
CA ALA A 264 9.59 -3.47 -30.48
C ALA A 264 10.60 -4.49 -31.03
N ALA A 265 10.18 -5.73 -31.24
CA ALA A 265 11.04 -6.79 -31.81
C ALA A 265 11.43 -6.48 -33.26
N LYS A 266 10.47 -6.05 -34.10
CA LYS A 266 10.71 -5.63 -35.49
C LYS A 266 11.69 -4.47 -35.60
N ALA A 267 11.67 -3.56 -34.61
CA ALA A 267 12.55 -2.40 -34.54
C ALA A 267 13.87 -2.68 -33.80
N ASN A 268 14.08 -3.88 -33.26
CA ASN A 268 15.23 -4.26 -32.45
C ASN A 268 15.49 -3.31 -31.27
N ILE A 269 14.44 -2.90 -30.56
CA ILE A 269 14.52 -2.05 -29.37
C ILE A 269 14.15 -2.80 -28.10
N ASN A 270 14.63 -2.32 -26.95
CA ASN A 270 14.24 -2.87 -25.65
C ASN A 270 12.79 -2.48 -25.30
N LEU A 271 12.00 -3.45 -24.85
CA LEU A 271 10.71 -3.26 -24.18
C LEU A 271 10.78 -3.89 -22.81
N THR A 272 10.64 -3.06 -21.76
CA THR A 272 10.65 -3.52 -20.37
C THR A 272 9.25 -3.40 -19.77
N ILE A 273 8.74 -4.49 -19.20
CA ILE A 273 7.54 -4.46 -18.36
C ILE A 273 7.95 -3.97 -16.96
N ASP A 274 7.43 -2.83 -16.54
CA ASP A 274 7.72 -2.26 -15.23
C ASP A 274 7.07 -3.08 -14.11
N ALA A 275 7.72 -3.13 -12.95
CA ALA A 275 7.17 -3.74 -11.74
C ALA A 275 6.21 -2.77 -11.05
N GLU A 276 5.13 -3.30 -10.53
CA GLU A 276 4.10 -2.58 -9.80
C GLU A 276 3.98 -3.12 -8.36
N GLU A 277 2.81 -3.05 -7.71
CA GLU A 277 2.62 -3.49 -6.32
C GLU A 277 2.89 -4.99 -6.14
N VAL A 278 3.23 -5.39 -4.91
CA VAL A 278 3.65 -6.77 -4.57
C VAL A 278 2.56 -7.80 -4.87
N ASP A 279 1.29 -7.45 -4.67
CA ASP A 279 0.13 -8.33 -4.91
C ASP A 279 -0.12 -8.61 -6.40
N ARG A 280 0.46 -7.82 -7.30
CA ARG A 280 0.39 -8.00 -8.75
C ARG A 280 1.53 -8.83 -9.32
N LEU A 281 2.56 -9.16 -8.52
CA LEU A 281 3.77 -9.81 -9.03
C LEU A 281 3.47 -11.15 -9.70
N GLU A 282 2.75 -12.07 -9.04
CA GLU A 282 2.45 -13.39 -9.61
C GLU A 282 1.63 -13.29 -10.89
N LEU A 283 0.66 -12.37 -10.94
CA LEU A 283 -0.13 -12.10 -12.13
C LEU A 283 0.71 -11.52 -13.27
N SER A 284 1.64 -10.60 -12.95
CA SER A 284 2.56 -10.03 -13.93
C SER A 284 3.50 -11.10 -14.52
N LEU A 285 3.91 -12.07 -13.70
CA LEU A 285 4.71 -13.20 -14.16
C LEU A 285 3.93 -14.13 -15.11
N ASP A 286 2.63 -14.32 -14.91
CA ASP A 286 1.80 -15.08 -15.86
C ASP A 286 1.78 -14.45 -17.23
N VAL A 287 1.59 -13.13 -17.28
CA VAL A 287 1.65 -12.35 -18.52
C VAL A 287 3.05 -12.42 -19.12
N PHE A 288 4.10 -12.21 -18.31
CA PHE A 288 5.48 -12.22 -18.76
C PHE A 288 5.92 -13.57 -19.32
N GLU A 289 5.62 -14.67 -18.63
CA GLU A 289 5.96 -16.03 -19.09
C GLU A 289 5.27 -16.41 -20.39
N THR A 290 3.99 -16.04 -20.52
CA THR A 290 3.24 -16.25 -21.76
C THR A 290 3.86 -15.49 -22.91
N LEU A 291 4.21 -14.23 -22.70
CA LEU A 291 4.88 -13.40 -23.70
C LEU A 291 6.29 -13.91 -24.03
N ALA A 292 7.06 -14.37 -23.01
CA ALA A 292 8.39 -14.96 -23.23
C ALA A 292 8.33 -16.21 -24.13
N ALA A 293 7.32 -17.06 -23.93
CA ALA A 293 7.09 -18.21 -24.80
C ALA A 293 6.79 -17.78 -26.25
N TRP A 294 5.97 -16.74 -26.44
CA TRP A 294 5.66 -16.20 -27.76
C TRP A 294 6.86 -15.51 -28.40
N VAL A 295 7.67 -14.77 -27.63
CA VAL A 295 8.93 -14.20 -28.12
C VAL A 295 9.88 -15.28 -28.59
N ALA A 296 10.06 -16.36 -27.81
CA ALA A 296 10.91 -17.49 -28.22
C ALA A 296 10.43 -18.17 -29.50
N GLN A 297 9.13 -18.23 -29.74
CA GLN A 297 8.53 -18.83 -30.90
C GLN A 297 8.64 -17.94 -32.15
N HIS A 298 8.35 -16.65 -32.03
CA HIS A 298 8.16 -15.74 -33.17
C HIS A 298 9.38 -14.84 -33.45
N TYR A 299 10.13 -14.47 -32.38
CA TYR A 299 11.29 -13.56 -32.45
C TYR A 299 12.47 -14.06 -31.63
N PRO A 300 12.97 -15.29 -31.84
CA PRO A 300 14.02 -15.94 -31.02
C PRO A 300 15.34 -15.17 -30.97
N GLN A 301 15.61 -14.32 -31.97
CA GLN A 301 16.83 -13.51 -32.05
C GLN A 301 16.72 -12.16 -31.34
N TRP A 302 15.52 -11.74 -30.97
CA TRP A 302 15.32 -10.47 -30.30
C TRP A 302 15.72 -10.55 -28.80
N LYS A 303 16.70 -9.74 -28.43
CA LYS A 303 17.27 -9.68 -27.08
C LYS A 303 16.76 -8.48 -26.26
N GLY A 304 15.65 -7.86 -26.71
CA GLY A 304 15.11 -6.64 -26.11
C GLY A 304 13.96 -6.86 -25.14
N PHE A 305 13.44 -8.08 -24.99
CA PHE A 305 12.35 -8.37 -24.08
C PHE A 305 12.84 -8.43 -22.64
N GLY A 306 12.13 -7.75 -21.71
CA GLY A 306 12.56 -7.68 -20.34
C GLY A 306 11.51 -7.22 -19.33
N LEU A 307 11.92 -7.22 -18.06
CA LEU A 307 11.09 -6.78 -16.95
C LEU A 307 11.91 -6.03 -15.89
N ALA A 308 11.24 -5.27 -15.05
CA ALA A 308 11.80 -4.70 -13.83
C ALA A 308 11.54 -5.62 -12.63
N MET A 309 12.50 -5.69 -11.71
CA MET A 309 12.43 -6.47 -10.47
C MET A 309 12.79 -5.56 -9.29
N GLN A 310 12.05 -5.69 -8.19
CA GLN A 310 12.15 -4.81 -7.03
C GLN A 310 12.83 -5.54 -5.86
N ALA A 311 14.05 -5.12 -5.51
CA ALA A 311 14.88 -5.76 -4.50
C ALA A 311 14.37 -5.57 -3.06
N TYR A 312 13.47 -4.62 -2.80
CA TYR A 312 12.91 -4.42 -1.46
C TYR A 312 11.95 -5.53 -1.03
N GLN A 313 11.53 -6.42 -1.96
CA GLN A 313 10.66 -7.55 -1.64
C GLN A 313 11.43 -8.67 -0.97
N SER A 314 10.83 -9.32 0.04
CA SER A 314 11.43 -10.46 0.74
C SER A 314 11.80 -11.63 -0.17
N ARG A 315 11.13 -11.78 -1.32
CA ARG A 315 11.31 -12.85 -2.33
C ARG A 315 12.06 -12.39 -3.60
N ALA A 316 12.79 -11.26 -3.52
CA ALA A 316 13.44 -10.69 -4.70
C ALA A 316 14.49 -11.61 -5.34
N LEU A 317 15.29 -12.31 -4.53
CA LEU A 317 16.31 -13.24 -5.04
C LEU A 317 15.66 -14.47 -5.71
N ASP A 318 14.58 -15.00 -5.14
CA ASP A 318 13.81 -16.09 -5.74
C ASP A 318 13.24 -15.69 -7.10
N LEU A 319 12.73 -14.46 -7.21
CA LEU A 319 12.27 -13.89 -8.49
C LEU A 319 13.42 -13.83 -9.51
N VAL A 320 14.58 -13.34 -9.13
CA VAL A 320 15.76 -13.27 -10.01
C VAL A 320 16.13 -14.67 -10.51
N GLN A 321 16.19 -15.67 -9.62
CA GLN A 321 16.50 -17.05 -9.98
C GLN A 321 15.45 -17.64 -10.91
N HIS A 322 14.16 -17.35 -10.67
CA HIS A 322 13.08 -17.78 -11.55
C HIS A 322 13.20 -17.20 -12.96
N ILE A 323 13.52 -15.90 -13.09
CA ILE A 323 13.71 -15.25 -14.39
C ILE A 323 14.95 -15.78 -15.13
N ILE A 324 16.04 -16.06 -14.43
CA ILE A 324 17.22 -16.70 -15.02
C ILE A 324 16.85 -18.11 -15.57
N ALA A 325 16.12 -18.90 -14.79
CA ALA A 325 15.65 -20.21 -15.21
C ALA A 325 14.71 -20.11 -16.44
N LEU A 326 13.84 -19.10 -16.46
CA LEU A 326 12.94 -18.83 -17.59
C LEU A 326 13.72 -18.48 -18.86
N GLY A 327 14.73 -17.59 -18.76
CA GLY A 327 15.63 -17.25 -19.86
C GLY A 327 16.32 -18.49 -20.46
N ARG A 328 16.85 -19.35 -19.59
CA ARG A 328 17.47 -20.63 -20.00
C ARG A 328 16.46 -21.59 -20.63
N LYS A 329 15.26 -21.73 -20.05
CA LYS A 329 14.19 -22.58 -20.58
C LYS A 329 13.82 -22.24 -22.04
N TYR A 330 13.67 -20.95 -22.31
CA TYR A 330 13.26 -20.45 -23.61
C TYR A 330 14.44 -20.07 -24.52
N LYS A 331 15.69 -20.22 -24.05
CA LYS A 331 16.92 -19.80 -24.76
C LYS A 331 16.87 -18.32 -25.15
N LEU A 332 16.31 -17.49 -24.30
CA LEU A 332 16.25 -16.04 -24.43
C LEU A 332 17.29 -15.40 -23.53
N ARG A 333 17.82 -14.24 -23.95
CA ARG A 333 18.61 -13.35 -23.10
C ARG A 333 17.72 -12.16 -22.72
N LEU A 334 17.11 -12.24 -21.53
CA LEU A 334 16.13 -11.27 -21.05
C LEU A 334 16.81 -10.00 -20.51
N MET A 335 16.26 -8.83 -20.79
CA MET A 335 16.72 -7.58 -20.19
C MET A 335 16.11 -7.40 -18.79
N CYS A 336 16.95 -7.44 -17.76
CA CYS A 336 16.54 -7.49 -16.37
C CYS A 336 16.89 -6.19 -15.64
N ARG A 337 15.92 -5.31 -15.44
CA ARG A 337 16.08 -4.09 -14.67
C ARG A 337 15.93 -4.39 -13.19
N LEU A 338 17.00 -4.25 -12.42
CA LEU A 338 16.96 -4.33 -10.97
C LEU A 338 16.82 -2.93 -10.38
N VAL A 339 15.77 -2.73 -9.59
CA VAL A 339 15.49 -1.49 -8.83
C VAL A 339 15.37 -1.81 -7.35
N LYS A 340 15.46 -0.80 -6.47
CA LYS A 340 15.22 -1.02 -5.02
C LYS A 340 13.74 -1.26 -4.75
N GLY A 341 12.85 -0.39 -5.17
CA GLY A 341 11.39 -0.48 -5.06
C GLY A 341 10.75 0.90 -4.93
N ALA A 342 9.52 1.04 -5.41
CA ALA A 342 8.87 2.35 -5.53
C ALA A 342 7.57 2.51 -4.70
N TYR A 343 7.12 1.46 -3.99
CA TYR A 343 5.82 1.44 -3.34
C TYR A 343 5.91 1.14 -1.83
N TRP A 344 7.07 1.39 -1.20
CA TRP A 344 7.36 0.95 0.17
C TRP A 344 6.27 1.40 1.18
N ASP A 345 5.88 2.66 1.17
CA ASP A 345 4.89 3.21 2.10
C ASP A 345 3.52 2.54 1.96
N SER A 346 3.07 2.32 0.72
CA SER A 346 1.79 1.65 0.46
C SER A 346 1.81 0.16 0.80
N GLU A 347 2.94 -0.53 0.60
CA GLU A 347 3.09 -1.94 0.97
C GLU A 347 3.10 -2.14 2.49
N ILE A 348 3.79 -1.27 3.23
CA ILE A 348 3.77 -1.27 4.70
C ILE A 348 2.35 -1.01 5.21
N LYS A 349 1.71 0.06 4.75
CA LYS A 349 0.36 0.42 5.15
C LYS A 349 -0.64 -0.70 4.83
N ARG A 350 -0.60 -1.25 3.62
CA ARG A 350 -1.46 -2.36 3.21
C ARG A 350 -1.29 -3.59 4.10
N ALA A 351 -0.06 -3.97 4.44
CA ALA A 351 0.18 -5.10 5.33
C ALA A 351 -0.41 -4.88 6.73
N GLN A 352 -0.32 -3.66 7.26
CA GLN A 352 -0.92 -3.27 8.54
C GLN A 352 -2.45 -3.29 8.48
N GLU A 353 -3.03 -2.68 7.45
CA GLU A 353 -4.49 -2.62 7.23
C GLU A 353 -5.10 -4.02 7.06
N LEU A 354 -4.43 -4.91 6.35
CA LEU A 354 -4.87 -6.29 6.16
C LEU A 354 -4.53 -7.21 7.33
N GLY A 355 -3.76 -6.77 8.33
CA GLY A 355 -3.36 -7.61 9.46
C GLY A 355 -2.53 -8.83 9.05
N LEU A 356 -1.58 -8.66 8.13
CA LEU A 356 -0.77 -9.74 7.58
C LEU A 356 0.32 -10.18 8.56
N PRO A 357 0.86 -11.42 8.48
CA PRO A 357 1.78 -11.93 9.49
C PRO A 357 3.14 -11.21 9.50
N HIS A 358 3.59 -10.73 8.34
CA HIS A 358 4.83 -9.99 8.15
C HIS A 358 4.66 -8.95 7.04
N TYR A 359 5.67 -8.13 6.84
CA TYR A 359 5.73 -7.22 5.70
C TYR A 359 6.24 -7.94 4.44
N PRO A 360 5.69 -7.65 3.26
CA PRO A 360 6.19 -8.25 2.01
C PRO A 360 7.48 -7.59 1.52
N VAL A 361 7.88 -6.48 2.15
CA VAL A 361 9.07 -5.68 1.85
C VAL A 361 9.91 -5.49 3.10
N PHE A 362 11.21 -5.28 2.94
CA PHE A 362 12.11 -5.05 4.07
C PHE A 362 11.78 -3.74 4.78
N THR A 363 11.79 -3.78 6.11
CA THR A 363 11.53 -2.60 6.95
C THR A 363 12.78 -1.77 7.16
N HIS A 364 13.97 -2.38 7.13
CA HIS A 364 15.25 -1.68 7.17
C HIS A 364 15.77 -1.39 5.77
N LYS A 365 16.16 -0.13 5.53
CA LYS A 365 16.69 0.28 4.23
C LYS A 365 17.93 -0.51 3.81
N HIS A 366 18.86 -0.77 4.73
CA HIS A 366 20.08 -1.53 4.42
C HIS A 366 19.79 -3.00 4.09
N HIS A 367 18.69 -3.60 4.57
CA HIS A 367 18.25 -4.93 4.13
C HIS A 367 17.85 -4.93 2.65
N THR A 368 17.20 -3.86 2.18
CA THR A 368 16.97 -3.66 0.74
C THR A 368 18.28 -3.53 -0.03
N ASP A 369 19.29 -2.86 0.53
CA ASP A 369 20.61 -2.73 -0.08
C ASP A 369 21.31 -4.08 -0.18
N ILE A 370 21.25 -4.92 0.88
CA ILE A 370 21.75 -6.31 0.87
C ILE A 370 21.05 -7.13 -0.22
N ALA A 371 19.71 -7.10 -0.26
CA ALA A 371 18.93 -7.85 -1.25
C ALA A 371 19.25 -7.40 -2.68
N TYR A 372 19.40 -6.10 -2.89
CA TYR A 372 19.81 -5.55 -4.17
C TYR A 372 21.17 -6.09 -4.63
N LEU A 373 22.16 -6.12 -3.75
CA LEU A 373 23.51 -6.63 -4.04
C LEU A 373 23.51 -8.14 -4.27
N ALA A 374 22.73 -8.91 -3.51
CA ALA A 374 22.58 -10.36 -3.73
C ALA A 374 21.91 -10.66 -5.08
N CYS A 375 20.85 -9.92 -5.43
CA CYS A 375 20.21 -10.00 -6.74
C CYS A 375 21.16 -9.58 -7.86
N ALA A 376 21.94 -8.52 -7.67
CA ALA A 376 22.91 -8.05 -8.65
C ALA A 376 23.97 -9.11 -8.92
N LYS A 377 24.50 -9.75 -7.88
CA LYS A 377 25.43 -10.88 -8.00
C LYS A 377 24.84 -12.01 -8.84
N ALA A 378 23.62 -12.45 -8.51
CA ALA A 378 22.96 -13.54 -9.24
C ALA A 378 22.73 -13.20 -10.72
N LEU A 379 22.39 -11.95 -11.05
CA LEU A 379 22.24 -11.50 -12.43
C LEU A 379 23.58 -11.44 -13.18
N LEU A 380 24.65 -10.98 -12.53
CA LEU A 380 26.00 -10.96 -13.12
C LEU A 380 26.53 -12.37 -13.41
N ASP A 381 26.14 -13.35 -12.61
CA ASP A 381 26.56 -14.75 -12.76
C ASP A 381 25.81 -15.51 -13.89
N ALA A 382 24.80 -14.89 -14.52
CA ALA A 382 23.96 -15.51 -15.54
C ALA A 382 23.92 -14.77 -16.89
N PRO A 383 25.10 -14.43 -17.50
CA PRO A 383 25.15 -13.65 -18.75
C PRO A 383 24.58 -14.43 -19.96
N ASP A 384 24.42 -15.73 -19.82
CA ASP A 384 23.78 -16.63 -20.80
C ASP A 384 22.26 -16.41 -20.91
N ALA A 385 21.62 -16.01 -19.81
CA ALA A 385 20.16 -15.90 -19.71
C ALA A 385 19.65 -14.47 -19.59
N VAL A 386 20.47 -13.54 -19.06
CA VAL A 386 20.04 -12.18 -18.77
C VAL A 386 21.06 -11.13 -19.20
N TYR A 387 20.55 -9.92 -19.49
CA TYR A 387 21.33 -8.69 -19.58
C TYR A 387 20.94 -7.80 -18.41
N PRO A 388 21.81 -7.67 -17.38
CA PRO A 388 21.51 -6.89 -16.19
C PRO A 388 21.48 -5.39 -16.48
N GLN A 389 20.48 -4.71 -15.89
CA GLN A 389 20.29 -3.27 -15.93
C GLN A 389 20.13 -2.78 -14.48
N PHE A 390 21.20 -2.20 -13.90
CA PHE A 390 21.25 -1.86 -12.48
C PHE A 390 20.84 -0.41 -12.24
N ALA A 391 19.62 -0.21 -11.74
CA ALA A 391 19.07 1.11 -11.45
C ALA A 391 19.33 1.56 -10.01
N GLY A 392 19.98 2.73 -9.85
CA GLY A 392 20.27 3.28 -8.52
C GLY A 392 21.09 4.57 -8.59
N HIS A 393 21.11 5.28 -7.46
CA HIS A 393 21.78 6.59 -7.32
C HIS A 393 22.81 6.59 -6.19
N ASN A 394 22.99 5.48 -5.47
CA ASN A 394 23.94 5.33 -4.35
C ASN A 394 25.32 4.96 -4.90
N ALA A 395 26.33 5.79 -4.63
CA ALA A 395 27.69 5.61 -5.13
C ALA A 395 28.34 4.31 -4.64
N GLY A 396 28.15 3.93 -3.36
CA GLY A 396 28.66 2.69 -2.81
C GLY A 396 28.05 1.46 -3.48
N THR A 397 26.73 1.47 -3.72
CA THR A 397 26.04 0.39 -4.46
C THR A 397 26.56 0.27 -5.90
N ILE A 398 26.73 1.38 -6.60
CA ILE A 398 27.28 1.39 -7.98
C ILE A 398 28.69 0.83 -8.00
N ALA A 399 29.56 1.27 -7.08
CA ALA A 399 30.94 0.79 -6.95
C ALA A 399 30.99 -0.72 -6.63
N ALA A 400 30.11 -1.20 -5.75
CA ALA A 400 30.00 -2.62 -5.40
C ALA A 400 29.63 -3.48 -6.63
N ILE A 401 28.69 -3.03 -7.49
CA ILE A 401 28.35 -3.70 -8.73
C ILE A 401 29.54 -3.76 -9.67
N ILE A 402 30.26 -2.66 -9.85
CA ILE A 402 31.45 -2.59 -10.72
C ILE A 402 32.53 -3.52 -10.19
N GLN A 403 32.74 -3.57 -8.87
CA GLN A 403 33.71 -4.46 -8.22
C GLN A 403 33.35 -5.94 -8.45
N MET A 404 32.06 -6.33 -8.24
CA MET A 404 31.61 -7.70 -8.49
C MET A 404 31.72 -8.09 -9.98
N ALA A 405 31.41 -7.17 -10.88
CA ALA A 405 31.48 -7.39 -12.32
C ALA A 405 32.92 -7.56 -12.84
N ALA A 406 33.92 -7.02 -12.14
CA ALA A 406 35.33 -7.09 -12.56
C ALA A 406 35.86 -8.54 -12.60
N HIS A 407 35.28 -9.47 -11.84
CA HIS A 407 35.71 -10.87 -11.79
C HIS A 407 35.45 -11.65 -13.09
N HIS A 408 34.36 -11.35 -13.81
CA HIS A 408 33.95 -12.10 -15.03
C HIS A 408 33.66 -11.19 -16.22
N ALA A 409 33.74 -9.88 -16.04
CA ALA A 409 33.43 -8.84 -17.05
C ALA A 409 32.14 -9.12 -17.86
N PRO A 410 31.02 -9.57 -17.23
CA PRO A 410 29.78 -9.77 -17.97
C PRO A 410 29.27 -8.43 -18.49
N PRO A 411 28.61 -8.40 -19.66
CA PRO A 411 28.00 -7.17 -20.14
C PRO A 411 26.79 -6.78 -19.29
N PHE A 412 26.78 -5.53 -18.83
CA PHE A 412 25.68 -4.90 -18.08
C PHE A 412 25.59 -3.41 -18.37
N GLU A 413 24.52 -2.78 -17.98
CA GLU A 413 24.42 -1.32 -17.93
C GLU A 413 23.94 -0.83 -16.57
N LEU A 414 24.33 0.39 -16.23
CA LEU A 414 23.75 1.12 -15.11
C LEU A 414 22.51 1.88 -15.58
N GLN A 415 21.58 2.16 -14.64
CA GLN A 415 20.42 2.98 -14.93
C GLN A 415 20.23 4.07 -13.88
N ARG A 416 19.72 5.21 -14.31
CA ARG A 416 19.30 6.30 -13.45
C ARG A 416 17.95 6.88 -13.88
N LEU A 417 17.29 7.56 -12.98
CA LEU A 417 16.12 8.36 -13.32
C LEU A 417 16.55 9.69 -13.96
N HIS A 418 15.76 10.19 -14.90
CA HIS A 418 15.93 11.55 -15.42
C HIS A 418 15.81 12.56 -14.26
N GLY A 419 16.70 13.54 -14.21
CA GLY A 419 16.76 14.54 -13.15
C GLY A 419 17.35 14.08 -11.81
N MET A 420 17.84 12.83 -11.71
CA MET A 420 18.45 12.29 -10.48
C MET A 420 19.85 11.73 -10.73
N GLY A 421 20.72 11.85 -9.71
CA GLY A 421 22.04 11.20 -9.70
C GLY A 421 23.05 11.75 -10.73
N GLU A 422 22.78 12.84 -11.40
CA GLU A 422 23.63 13.37 -12.49
C GLU A 422 25.07 13.61 -12.06
N GLY A 423 25.30 14.08 -10.83
CA GLY A 423 26.64 14.32 -10.32
C GLY A 423 27.48 13.05 -10.23
N ILE A 424 26.93 11.98 -9.63
CA ILE A 424 27.61 10.68 -9.51
C ILE A 424 27.84 10.07 -10.90
N PHE A 425 26.80 10.07 -11.75
CA PHE A 425 26.94 9.48 -13.09
C PHE A 425 27.89 10.27 -14.00
N ARG A 426 28.05 11.57 -13.80
CA ARG A 426 29.09 12.35 -14.49
C ARG A 426 30.48 11.80 -14.20
N GLU A 427 30.75 11.36 -12.98
CA GLU A 427 32.04 10.78 -12.60
C GLU A 427 32.18 9.32 -13.08
N VAL A 428 31.14 8.50 -12.85
CA VAL A 428 31.12 7.08 -13.26
C VAL A 428 31.29 6.92 -14.76
N LEU A 429 30.64 7.75 -15.57
CA LEU A 429 30.65 7.68 -17.04
C LEU A 429 31.91 8.28 -17.69
N LYS A 430 32.89 8.78 -16.91
CA LYS A 430 34.25 9.00 -17.43
C LYS A 430 34.91 7.70 -17.88
N ASN A 431 34.46 6.55 -17.35
CA ASN A 431 34.83 5.24 -17.89
C ASN A 431 33.97 4.94 -19.11
N PRO A 432 34.55 4.90 -20.34
CA PRO A 432 33.80 4.69 -21.58
C PRO A 432 33.20 3.29 -21.73
N ASN A 433 33.66 2.32 -20.93
CA ASN A 433 33.17 0.94 -20.95
C ASN A 433 31.88 0.76 -20.15
N ILE A 434 31.44 1.79 -19.39
CA ILE A 434 30.22 1.75 -18.62
C ILE A 434 29.12 2.50 -19.40
N ALA A 435 28.06 1.80 -19.75
CA ALA A 435 26.85 2.38 -20.32
C ALA A 435 25.85 2.76 -19.22
N CYS A 436 25.11 3.86 -19.45
CA CYS A 436 24.01 4.26 -18.57
C CYS A 436 22.75 4.48 -19.39
N ARG A 437 21.66 3.81 -18.98
CA ARG A 437 20.32 4.05 -19.53
C ARG A 437 19.54 4.95 -18.60
N VAL A 438 19.07 6.06 -19.12
CA VAL A 438 18.22 7.02 -18.40
C VAL A 438 16.77 6.60 -18.53
N TYR A 439 16.08 6.36 -17.41
CA TYR A 439 14.64 6.19 -17.36
C TYR A 439 14.02 7.58 -17.56
N ALA A 440 13.30 7.74 -18.66
CA ALA A 440 12.88 9.04 -19.20
C ALA A 440 11.34 9.14 -19.24
N PRO A 441 10.70 9.70 -18.20
CA PRO A 441 9.28 9.94 -18.20
C PRO A 441 8.87 10.95 -19.26
N VAL A 442 7.77 10.64 -19.98
CA VAL A 442 7.21 11.45 -21.07
C VAL A 442 5.73 11.60 -20.88
N GLY A 443 5.23 12.83 -20.82
CA GLY A 443 3.79 13.06 -20.69
C GLY A 443 3.43 14.44 -20.20
N SER A 444 2.12 14.70 -20.19
CA SER A 444 1.57 15.97 -19.74
C SER A 444 1.67 16.14 -18.23
N HIS A 445 1.66 17.39 -17.75
CA HIS A 445 1.70 17.69 -16.33
C HIS A 445 0.55 17.04 -15.51
N ARG A 446 -0.57 16.71 -16.13
CA ARG A 446 -1.71 16.03 -15.47
C ARG A 446 -1.43 14.58 -15.14
N ASP A 447 -0.66 13.90 -15.98
CA ASP A 447 -0.33 12.48 -15.82
C ASP A 447 0.91 12.28 -14.92
N LEU A 448 1.54 13.37 -14.49
CA LEU A 448 2.79 13.40 -13.74
C LEU A 448 2.62 13.13 -12.23
N LEU A 449 1.44 13.35 -11.67
CA LEU A 449 1.25 13.48 -10.22
C LEU A 449 1.73 12.23 -9.44
N ALA A 450 1.27 11.06 -9.80
CA ALA A 450 1.65 9.82 -9.11
C ALA A 450 3.16 9.56 -9.18
N TYR A 451 3.77 9.86 -10.32
CA TYR A 451 5.22 9.76 -10.51
C TYR A 451 5.98 10.77 -9.65
N LEU A 452 5.53 12.04 -9.64
CA LEU A 452 6.18 13.14 -8.91
C LEU A 452 6.14 12.92 -7.40
N VAL A 453 4.98 12.50 -6.85
CA VAL A 453 4.81 12.22 -5.42
C VAL A 453 5.79 11.14 -4.97
N ARG A 454 5.90 10.02 -5.69
CA ARG A 454 6.87 8.98 -5.37
C ARG A 454 8.32 9.49 -5.39
N ARG A 455 8.67 10.35 -6.35
CA ARG A 455 10.03 10.94 -6.43
C ARG A 455 10.31 11.91 -5.29
N LEU A 456 9.34 12.72 -4.91
CA LEU A 456 9.47 13.64 -3.77
C LEU A 456 9.61 12.89 -2.44
N LEU A 457 8.84 11.84 -2.22
CA LEU A 457 8.96 10.97 -1.04
C LEU A 457 10.32 10.26 -0.99
N GLU A 458 10.79 9.73 -2.11
CA GLU A 458 12.10 9.07 -2.21
C GLU A 458 13.26 10.03 -1.91
N ASN A 459 13.22 11.24 -2.47
CA ASN A 459 14.29 12.24 -2.29
C ASN A 459 14.22 12.95 -0.94
N GLY A 460 13.02 13.13 -0.40
CA GLY A 460 12.81 13.81 0.89
C GLY A 460 13.08 12.94 2.12
N ALA A 461 13.24 11.63 1.95
CA ALA A 461 13.58 10.77 3.07
C ALA A 461 15.00 11.05 3.58
N ASN A 462 15.16 11.35 4.87
CA ASN A 462 16.47 11.59 5.51
C ASN A 462 17.48 10.45 5.28
N SER A 463 17.00 9.25 5.03
CA SER A 463 17.80 8.08 4.71
C SER A 463 18.17 7.96 3.23
N SER A 464 17.69 8.85 2.36
CA SER A 464 18.05 8.86 0.93
C SER A 464 19.52 9.22 0.76
N PHE A 465 20.26 8.43 -0.04
CA PHE A 465 21.67 8.73 -0.35
C PHE A 465 21.83 10.11 -1.01
N VAL A 466 20.91 10.49 -1.90
CA VAL A 466 20.96 11.78 -2.58
C VAL A 466 20.80 12.92 -1.58
N HIS A 467 19.88 12.78 -0.61
CA HIS A 467 19.70 13.75 0.46
C HIS A 467 20.95 13.85 1.35
N GLN A 468 21.50 12.71 1.80
CA GLN A 468 22.70 12.66 2.64
C GLN A 468 23.96 13.16 1.91
N LEU A 469 24.05 12.95 0.58
CA LEU A 469 25.14 13.47 -0.24
C LEU A 469 25.16 15.00 -0.27
N ALA A 470 23.97 15.61 -0.29
CA ALA A 470 23.80 17.07 -0.28
C ALA A 470 24.03 17.69 1.11
N ASP A 471 24.00 16.89 2.17
CA ASP A 471 24.20 17.34 3.54
C ASP A 471 25.71 17.28 3.91
N GLU A 472 26.35 18.44 3.99
CA GLU A 472 27.77 18.55 4.33
C GLU A 472 28.10 18.06 5.74
N SER A 473 27.11 17.99 6.65
CA SER A 473 27.28 17.49 8.00
C SER A 473 27.43 15.96 8.05
N VAL A 474 26.99 15.24 7.01
CA VAL A 474 27.13 13.79 6.90
C VAL A 474 28.56 13.44 6.45
N GLY A 475 29.33 12.76 7.30
CA GLY A 475 30.70 12.34 7.00
C GLY A 475 30.79 11.31 5.87
N MET A 476 31.95 11.20 5.24
CA MET A 476 32.22 10.21 4.17
C MET A 476 32.02 8.77 4.67
N ASP A 477 32.46 8.46 5.87
CA ASP A 477 32.35 7.13 6.48
C ASP A 477 30.87 6.74 6.65
N THR A 478 30.01 7.69 6.98
CA THR A 478 28.56 7.46 7.09
C THR A 478 27.91 7.21 5.73
N LEU A 479 28.30 8.01 4.70
CA LEU A 479 27.77 7.86 3.34
C LEU A 479 28.15 6.53 2.69
N LEU A 480 29.33 6.01 3.00
CA LEU A 480 29.90 4.78 2.43
C LEU A 480 29.90 3.62 3.45
N LEU A 481 29.10 3.73 4.52
CA LEU A 481 28.92 2.67 5.50
C LEU A 481 28.47 1.37 4.82
N SER A 482 29.06 0.24 5.22
CA SER A 482 28.68 -1.07 4.71
C SER A 482 27.24 -1.41 5.12
N PRO A 483 26.39 -1.85 4.17
CA PRO A 483 25.06 -2.36 4.50
C PRO A 483 25.08 -3.81 4.99
N LEU A 484 26.23 -4.50 4.99
CA LEU A 484 26.34 -5.96 5.13
C LEU A 484 26.18 -6.44 6.59
N TYR A 485 25.06 -6.13 7.22
CA TYR A 485 24.68 -6.63 8.53
C TYR A 485 23.16 -6.82 8.62
N ALA A 486 22.71 -7.76 9.46
CA ALA A 486 21.28 -8.02 9.66
C ALA A 486 20.83 -7.49 11.02
N ASN A 487 19.68 -6.86 11.07
CA ASN A 487 18.98 -6.58 12.31
C ASN A 487 18.03 -7.73 12.65
N PRO A 488 18.02 -8.21 13.89
CA PRO A 488 17.18 -9.33 14.29
C PRO A 488 15.68 -9.00 14.33
N LEU A 489 15.34 -7.71 14.51
CA LEU A 489 13.96 -7.24 14.61
C LEU A 489 13.66 -6.27 13.46
N PRO A 490 12.41 -6.23 12.97
CA PRO A 490 11.95 -5.20 12.04
C PRO A 490 12.09 -3.80 12.63
N SER A 491 12.24 -2.78 11.79
CA SER A 491 12.28 -1.37 12.24
C SER A 491 10.90 -0.82 12.62
N LEU A 492 9.84 -1.57 12.31
CA LEU A 492 8.45 -1.24 12.60
C LEU A 492 7.80 -2.38 13.39
N PRO A 493 6.79 -2.09 14.24
CA PRO A 493 5.95 -3.13 14.83
C PRO A 493 5.39 -4.04 13.75
N LEU A 494 5.27 -5.34 14.00
CA LEU A 494 4.57 -6.23 13.08
C LEU A 494 3.08 -5.81 12.97
N PRO A 495 2.40 -6.14 11.86
CA PRO A 495 0.99 -5.79 11.69
C PRO A 495 0.09 -6.28 12.84
N ALA A 496 0.39 -7.43 13.43
CA ALA A 496 -0.33 -7.94 14.61
C ALA A 496 -0.17 -7.07 15.86
N ASP A 497 0.96 -6.37 15.98
CA ASP A 497 1.34 -5.57 17.15
C ASP A 497 1.12 -4.05 16.95
N LEU A 498 0.35 -3.68 15.92
CA LEU A 498 0.09 -2.28 15.54
C LEU A 498 -0.45 -1.42 16.70
N PHE A 499 -1.25 -2.02 17.58
CA PHE A 499 -1.84 -1.34 18.74
C PHE A 499 -1.03 -1.50 20.04
N GLY A 500 0.22 -1.96 19.93
CA GLY A 500 1.12 -2.16 21.07
C GLY A 500 0.58 -3.19 22.07
N ALA A 501 0.84 -2.95 23.36
CA ALA A 501 0.41 -3.86 24.43
C ALA A 501 -1.10 -3.85 24.71
N SER A 502 -1.86 -2.87 24.17
CA SER A 502 -3.28 -2.73 24.48
C SER A 502 -4.12 -3.86 23.88
N ARG A 503 -3.90 -4.21 22.62
CA ARG A 503 -4.59 -5.33 21.96
C ARG A 503 -3.83 -5.78 20.71
N LYS A 504 -4.03 -7.01 20.30
CA LYS A 504 -3.58 -7.47 18.99
C LYS A 504 -4.50 -6.96 17.90
N ASN A 505 -3.93 -6.59 16.75
CA ASN A 505 -4.69 -6.38 15.52
C ASN A 505 -5.19 -7.74 15.01
N SER A 506 -6.40 -7.79 14.44
CA SER A 506 -6.96 -9.03 13.89
C SER A 506 -6.13 -9.52 12.69
N ALA A 507 -5.89 -10.83 12.65
CA ALA A 507 -5.20 -11.46 11.53
C ALA A 507 -6.07 -11.47 10.27
N GLY A 508 -5.48 -11.14 9.13
CA GLY A 508 -6.16 -11.16 7.85
C GLY A 508 -5.38 -11.91 6.77
N LEU A 509 -5.84 -11.80 5.54
CA LEU A 509 -5.35 -12.59 4.43
C LEU A 509 -5.07 -11.71 3.21
N ASP A 510 -3.98 -12.00 2.52
CA ASP A 510 -3.77 -11.53 1.15
C ASP A 510 -4.39 -12.55 0.18
N LEU A 511 -5.50 -12.18 -0.45
CA LEU A 511 -6.23 -13.04 -1.37
C LEU A 511 -5.50 -13.30 -2.70
N THR A 512 -4.39 -12.65 -2.96
CA THR A 512 -3.52 -12.93 -4.11
C THR A 512 -2.54 -14.09 -3.83
N VAL A 513 -2.36 -14.44 -2.53
CA VAL A 513 -1.49 -15.53 -2.10
C VAL A 513 -2.28 -16.84 -2.01
N ASN A 514 -1.91 -17.83 -2.81
CA ASN A 514 -2.63 -19.10 -2.93
C ASN A 514 -2.77 -19.87 -1.62
N SER A 515 -1.69 -19.95 -0.83
CA SER A 515 -1.71 -20.65 0.46
C SER A 515 -2.66 -20.02 1.47
N MET A 516 -2.90 -18.70 1.38
CA MET A 516 -3.88 -18.00 2.23
C MET A 516 -5.32 -18.14 1.70
N ARG A 517 -5.50 -18.25 0.39
CA ARG A 517 -6.81 -18.37 -0.25
C ARG A 517 -7.37 -19.79 -0.21
N GLN A 518 -6.51 -20.79 -0.26
CA GLN A 518 -6.93 -22.20 -0.33
C GLN A 518 -7.83 -22.66 0.84
N PRO A 519 -7.56 -22.28 2.12
CA PRO A 519 -8.45 -22.61 3.22
C PRO A 519 -9.87 -22.03 3.08
N LEU A 520 -9.99 -20.82 2.51
CA LEU A 520 -11.31 -20.21 2.24
C LEU A 520 -12.10 -21.03 1.23
N PHE A 521 -11.43 -21.46 0.16
CA PHE A 521 -12.05 -22.26 -0.88
C PHE A 521 -12.48 -23.64 -0.34
N ALA A 522 -11.65 -24.29 0.47
CA ALA A 522 -11.97 -25.55 1.12
C ALA A 522 -13.18 -25.41 2.06
N ALA A 523 -13.20 -24.39 2.90
CA ALA A 523 -14.33 -24.11 3.78
C ALA A 523 -15.62 -23.84 2.99
N TRP A 524 -15.53 -23.08 1.88
CA TRP A 524 -16.69 -22.82 1.03
C TRP A 524 -17.30 -24.09 0.43
N GLN A 525 -16.48 -25.11 0.12
CA GLN A 525 -16.98 -26.38 -0.39
C GLN A 525 -17.70 -27.22 0.68
N THR A 526 -17.26 -27.16 1.93
CA THR A 526 -17.72 -28.03 3.00
C THR A 526 -18.78 -27.42 3.92
N GLU A 527 -18.71 -26.11 4.18
CA GLU A 527 -19.62 -25.47 5.13
C GLU A 527 -21.03 -25.30 4.55
N ASN A 528 -22.03 -25.49 5.43
CA ASN A 528 -23.43 -25.24 5.12
C ASN A 528 -24.01 -24.18 6.05
N VAL A 529 -24.83 -23.29 5.50
CA VAL A 529 -25.52 -22.26 6.29
C VAL A 529 -26.58 -22.95 7.16
N PRO A 530 -26.53 -22.80 8.50
CA PRO A 530 -27.53 -23.37 9.40
C PRO A 530 -28.94 -22.82 9.12
N LYS A 531 -29.93 -23.70 9.19
CA LYS A 531 -31.33 -23.29 9.15
C LYS A 531 -31.78 -22.92 10.56
N VAL A 532 -32.03 -21.65 10.81
CA VAL A 532 -32.50 -21.13 12.10
C VAL A 532 -34.00 -20.91 12.03
N PRO A 533 -34.81 -21.58 12.85
CA PRO A 533 -36.26 -21.40 12.83
C PRO A 533 -36.67 -20.02 13.37
N PHE A 534 -37.80 -19.52 12.93
CA PHE A 534 -38.39 -18.32 13.52
C PHE A 534 -38.88 -18.59 14.95
N LEU A 535 -38.60 -17.65 15.82
CA LEU A 535 -39.13 -17.61 17.16
C LEU A 535 -40.62 -17.23 17.10
N ASP A 536 -41.46 -17.90 17.89
CA ASP A 536 -42.82 -17.39 18.15
C ASP A 536 -42.71 -16.09 18.98
N ALA A 537 -43.26 -15.00 18.46
CA ALA A 537 -43.25 -13.71 19.13
C ALA A 537 -43.81 -13.73 20.56
N LYS A 538 -44.71 -14.68 20.89
CA LYS A 538 -45.24 -14.91 22.24
C LYS A 538 -44.15 -15.30 23.24
N LEU A 539 -43.03 -15.87 22.79
CA LEU A 539 -41.90 -16.28 23.63
C LEU A 539 -40.95 -15.14 23.95
N ALA A 540 -41.12 -13.97 23.33
CA ALA A 540 -40.23 -12.83 23.55
C ALA A 540 -40.04 -12.46 25.04
N SER A 541 -41.16 -12.39 25.80
CA SER A 541 -41.11 -12.12 27.23
C SER A 541 -40.43 -13.26 28.03
N SER A 542 -40.51 -14.48 27.60
CA SER A 542 -39.81 -15.61 28.24
C SER A 542 -38.29 -15.48 28.08
N LEU A 543 -37.81 -15.07 26.90
CA LEU A 543 -36.38 -14.83 26.68
C LEU A 543 -35.85 -13.65 27.54
N ILE A 544 -36.62 -12.57 27.63
CA ILE A 544 -36.26 -11.44 28.49
C ILE A 544 -36.22 -11.86 29.96
N ASN A 545 -37.20 -12.65 30.44
CA ASN A 545 -37.25 -13.16 31.81
C ASN A 545 -36.08 -14.12 32.11
N MET A 546 -35.71 -14.97 31.16
CA MET A 546 -34.53 -15.84 31.27
C MET A 546 -33.25 -15.01 31.41
N GLY A 547 -33.06 -14.00 30.55
CA GLY A 547 -31.96 -13.04 30.66
C GLY A 547 -31.99 -12.33 32.03
N ALA A 548 -33.14 -11.85 32.49
CA ALA A 548 -33.31 -11.16 33.78
C ALA A 548 -32.95 -12.04 34.99
N SER A 549 -33.22 -13.34 34.91
CA SER A 549 -32.86 -14.29 35.96
C SER A 549 -31.35 -14.61 36.00
N SER A 550 -30.65 -14.42 34.91
CA SER A 550 -29.24 -14.80 34.75
C SER A 550 -28.27 -13.63 34.77
N TYR A 551 -28.72 -12.40 34.46
CA TYR A 551 -27.79 -11.28 34.30
C TYR A 551 -26.99 -10.99 35.58
N GLN A 552 -27.59 -11.14 36.77
CA GLN A 552 -26.88 -10.89 38.00
C GLN A 552 -25.66 -11.80 38.18
N LYS A 553 -25.82 -13.11 37.88
CA LYS A 553 -24.70 -14.05 37.93
C LYS A 553 -23.56 -13.67 36.97
N TRP A 554 -23.92 -13.23 35.77
CA TRP A 554 -22.93 -12.76 34.80
C TRP A 554 -22.32 -11.41 35.19
N SER A 555 -23.10 -10.49 35.76
CA SER A 555 -22.64 -9.23 36.29
C SER A 555 -21.70 -9.37 37.49
N ASP A 556 -21.89 -10.42 38.32
CA ASP A 556 -21.04 -10.72 39.47
C ASP A 556 -19.68 -11.30 39.08
N VAL A 557 -19.55 -11.86 37.86
CA VAL A 557 -18.24 -12.20 37.28
C VAL A 557 -17.44 -10.90 37.08
N THR A 558 -16.16 -10.90 37.47
CA THR A 558 -15.35 -9.69 37.38
C THR A 558 -15.20 -9.20 35.91
N VAL A 559 -14.99 -7.91 35.74
CA VAL A 559 -14.79 -7.34 34.40
C VAL A 559 -13.62 -8.00 33.68
N ALA A 560 -12.51 -8.30 34.40
CA ALA A 560 -11.35 -8.95 33.86
C ALA A 560 -11.67 -10.39 33.37
N GLU A 561 -12.44 -11.16 34.11
CA GLU A 561 -12.85 -12.50 33.70
C GLU A 561 -13.76 -12.47 32.47
N ARG A 562 -14.74 -11.54 32.41
CA ARG A 562 -15.56 -11.33 31.22
C ARG A 562 -14.72 -10.92 29.99
N ALA A 563 -13.74 -10.05 30.20
CA ALA A 563 -12.80 -9.65 29.15
C ALA A 563 -11.98 -10.84 28.62
N VAL A 564 -11.54 -11.76 29.50
CA VAL A 564 -10.85 -12.98 29.10
C VAL A 564 -11.75 -13.87 28.23
N VAL A 565 -13.03 -14.02 28.57
CA VAL A 565 -14.01 -14.78 27.75
C VAL A 565 -14.15 -14.17 26.36
N LEU A 566 -14.29 -12.85 26.26
CA LEU A 566 -14.41 -12.18 24.94
C LEU A 566 -13.12 -12.27 24.11
N ARG A 567 -11.96 -12.17 24.74
CA ARG A 567 -10.67 -12.37 24.03
C ARG A 567 -10.53 -13.80 23.53
N ARG A 568 -10.95 -14.81 24.31
CA ARG A 568 -11.00 -16.21 23.87
C ARG A 568 -11.94 -16.37 22.68
N ALA A 569 -13.12 -15.76 22.72
CA ALA A 569 -14.04 -15.78 21.58
C ALA A 569 -13.44 -15.12 20.33
N ALA A 570 -12.68 -14.06 20.50
CA ALA A 570 -11.95 -13.41 19.39
C ALA A 570 -10.91 -14.34 18.78
N ASP A 571 -10.13 -15.02 19.61
CA ASP A 571 -9.08 -15.94 19.15
C ASP A 571 -9.68 -17.16 18.43
N GLU A 572 -10.79 -17.72 18.96
CA GLU A 572 -11.52 -18.83 18.31
C GLU A 572 -12.16 -18.40 16.98
N MET A 573 -12.71 -17.19 16.90
CA MET A 573 -13.29 -16.66 15.67
C MET A 573 -12.20 -16.44 14.60
N GLU A 574 -11.05 -15.96 15.00
CA GLU A 574 -9.88 -15.77 14.12
C GLU A 574 -9.35 -17.12 13.59
N LEU A 575 -9.27 -18.15 14.44
CA LEU A 575 -8.91 -19.50 14.01
C LEU A 575 -9.92 -20.09 13.02
N GLN A 576 -11.22 -19.77 13.18
CA GLN A 576 -12.31 -20.19 12.30
C GLN A 576 -12.61 -19.20 11.17
N LEU A 577 -11.72 -18.23 10.88
CA LEU A 577 -11.92 -17.23 9.84
C LEU A 577 -12.38 -17.83 8.51
N PRO A 578 -11.79 -18.90 7.97
CA PRO A 578 -12.24 -19.49 6.70
C PRO A 578 -13.71 -19.96 6.75
N ARG A 579 -14.13 -20.53 7.87
CA ARG A 579 -15.51 -20.99 8.08
C ARG A 579 -16.51 -19.84 8.09
N PHE A 580 -16.25 -18.80 8.89
CA PHE A 580 -17.11 -17.61 8.93
C PHE A 580 -17.16 -16.88 7.60
N CYS A 581 -16.04 -16.78 6.88
CA CYS A 581 -16.03 -16.24 5.52
C CYS A 581 -16.92 -17.04 4.58
N ALA A 582 -16.87 -18.38 4.64
CA ALA A 582 -17.70 -19.24 3.81
C ALA A 582 -19.20 -19.03 4.09
N LEU A 583 -19.59 -18.88 5.37
CA LEU A 583 -20.96 -18.56 5.76
C LEU A 583 -21.42 -17.21 5.23
N LEU A 584 -20.59 -16.15 5.37
CA LEU A 584 -20.88 -14.81 4.86
C LEU A 584 -21.03 -14.77 3.34
N VAL A 585 -20.18 -15.51 2.61
CA VAL A 585 -20.29 -15.62 1.14
C VAL A 585 -21.59 -16.34 0.74
N LYS A 586 -21.98 -17.41 1.45
CA LYS A 586 -23.16 -18.22 1.12
C LYS A 586 -24.47 -17.57 1.54
N GLU A 587 -24.52 -16.92 2.70
CA GLU A 587 -25.75 -16.38 3.27
C GLU A 587 -25.97 -14.91 2.89
N ALA A 588 -24.92 -14.09 2.99
CA ALA A 588 -25.01 -12.65 2.73
C ALA A 588 -24.50 -12.24 1.33
N PHE A 589 -24.07 -13.20 0.50
CA PHE A 589 -23.55 -12.99 -0.86
C PHE A 589 -22.38 -12.02 -0.93
N LYS A 590 -21.55 -11.99 0.12
CA LYS A 590 -20.37 -11.13 0.18
C LYS A 590 -19.28 -11.58 -0.77
N THR A 591 -18.45 -10.63 -1.21
CA THR A 591 -17.17 -10.97 -1.84
C THR A 591 -16.23 -11.58 -0.79
N TRP A 592 -15.19 -12.31 -1.22
CA TRP A 592 -14.21 -12.86 -0.30
C TRP A 592 -13.48 -11.77 0.50
N GLY A 593 -13.13 -10.64 -0.15
CA GLY A 593 -12.51 -9.51 0.51
C GLY A 593 -13.38 -8.91 1.61
N ASP A 594 -14.66 -8.68 1.32
CA ASP A 594 -15.63 -8.16 2.29
C ASP A 594 -15.88 -9.16 3.44
N ALA A 595 -15.92 -10.46 3.13
CA ALA A 595 -16.09 -11.49 4.15
C ALA A 595 -14.90 -11.54 5.12
N VAL A 596 -13.66 -11.52 4.62
CA VAL A 596 -12.45 -11.44 5.46
C VAL A 596 -12.45 -10.17 6.30
N ALA A 597 -12.76 -9.02 5.70
CA ALA A 597 -12.82 -7.75 6.42
C ALA A 597 -13.86 -7.78 7.55
N GLU A 598 -15.02 -8.36 7.31
CA GLU A 598 -16.09 -8.45 8.30
C GLU A 598 -15.76 -9.39 9.46
N VAL A 599 -15.15 -10.55 9.20
CA VAL A 599 -14.69 -11.44 10.30
C VAL A 599 -13.65 -10.73 11.15
N ARG A 600 -12.70 -10.03 10.51
CA ARG A 600 -11.70 -9.24 11.23
C ARG A 600 -12.31 -8.14 12.09
N GLU A 601 -13.30 -7.42 11.57
CA GLU A 601 -14.02 -6.39 12.32
C GLU A 601 -14.74 -7.00 13.54
N ALA A 602 -15.36 -8.17 13.42
CA ALA A 602 -15.97 -8.88 14.54
C ALA A 602 -14.94 -9.27 15.62
N VAL A 603 -13.79 -9.79 15.21
CA VAL A 603 -12.66 -10.10 16.11
C VAL A 603 -12.16 -8.86 16.83
N ASP A 604 -11.99 -7.76 16.10
CA ASP A 604 -11.53 -6.49 16.66
C ASP A 604 -12.57 -5.88 17.62
N PHE A 605 -13.88 -6.01 17.39
CA PHE A 605 -14.92 -5.60 18.33
C PHE A 605 -14.84 -6.40 19.64
N LEU A 606 -14.64 -7.71 19.58
CA LEU A 606 -14.48 -8.54 20.80
C LEU A 606 -13.27 -8.08 21.63
N ARG A 607 -12.13 -7.87 21.00
CA ARG A 607 -10.90 -7.40 21.67
C ARG A 607 -11.04 -5.96 22.17
N TYR A 608 -11.64 -5.07 21.38
CA TYR A 608 -11.84 -3.66 21.73
C TYR A 608 -12.77 -3.50 22.94
N TYR A 609 -13.94 -4.14 22.92
CA TYR A 609 -14.90 -4.00 24.03
C TYR A 609 -14.42 -4.71 25.31
N ALA A 610 -13.61 -5.78 25.20
CA ALA A 610 -12.93 -6.36 26.35
C ALA A 610 -12.01 -5.34 27.04
N ASN A 611 -11.17 -4.64 26.26
CA ASN A 611 -10.25 -3.63 26.78
C ASN A 611 -10.99 -2.40 27.32
N GLU A 612 -11.99 -1.92 26.58
CA GLU A 612 -12.75 -0.73 27.00
C GLU A 612 -13.56 -1.00 28.29
N ALA A 613 -14.12 -2.21 28.44
CA ALA A 613 -14.82 -2.54 29.68
C ALA A 613 -13.85 -2.54 30.89
N GLU A 614 -12.67 -3.12 30.76
CA GLU A 614 -11.65 -3.06 31.82
C GLU A 614 -11.26 -1.62 32.17
N ARG A 615 -11.12 -0.75 31.15
CA ARG A 615 -10.75 0.65 31.32
C ARG A 615 -11.85 1.49 31.97
N ILE A 616 -13.10 1.41 31.45
CA ILE A 616 -14.18 2.30 31.88
C ILE A 616 -14.91 1.85 33.15
N MET A 617 -14.94 0.54 33.42
CA MET A 617 -15.60 -0.01 34.60
C MET A 617 -14.66 -0.12 35.81
N ALA A 618 -13.40 0.27 35.69
CA ALA A 618 -12.51 0.43 36.84
C ALA A 618 -13.07 1.44 37.82
N PRO A 619 -13.08 1.15 39.13
CA PRO A 619 -13.56 2.09 40.13
C PRO A 619 -12.76 3.41 40.09
N ILE A 620 -13.44 4.53 40.11
CA ILE A 620 -12.82 5.86 40.14
C ILE A 620 -12.93 6.40 41.59
N ALA A 621 -11.76 6.57 42.23
CA ALA A 621 -11.72 7.21 43.55
C ALA A 621 -12.12 8.69 43.43
N LEU A 622 -13.04 9.11 44.25
CA LEU A 622 -13.52 10.50 44.33
C LEU A 622 -13.02 11.15 45.61
N PRO A 623 -12.70 12.46 45.59
CA PRO A 623 -12.36 13.19 46.81
C PRO A 623 -13.57 13.25 47.75
N GLY A 624 -13.30 13.24 49.06
CA GLY A 624 -14.33 13.34 50.09
C GLY A 624 -13.77 13.83 51.44
N PRO A 625 -14.60 13.96 52.46
CA PRO A 625 -14.17 14.31 53.80
C PRO A 625 -13.15 13.34 54.39
N THR A 626 -12.31 13.79 55.31
CA THR A 626 -11.29 12.96 55.97
C THR A 626 -11.94 11.76 56.66
N GLY A 627 -11.44 10.57 56.36
CA GLY A 627 -11.92 9.30 56.89
C GLY A 627 -13.01 8.61 56.05
N GLU A 628 -13.43 9.20 54.94
CA GLU A 628 -14.34 8.58 53.96
C GLU A 628 -13.61 8.01 52.73
N THR A 629 -14.16 6.94 52.19
CA THR A 629 -13.79 6.40 50.92
C THR A 629 -14.94 6.54 49.94
N ASN A 630 -14.76 7.34 48.90
CA ASN A 630 -15.78 7.59 47.87
C ASN A 630 -15.33 7.04 46.55
N GLU A 631 -16.19 6.25 45.91
CA GLU A 631 -15.90 5.60 44.61
C GLU A 631 -17.09 5.70 43.66
N LEU A 632 -16.83 6.07 42.43
CA LEU A 632 -17.76 5.93 41.32
C LEU A 632 -17.54 4.59 40.63
N ARG A 633 -18.59 3.78 40.50
CA ARG A 633 -18.57 2.49 39.82
C ARG A 633 -19.67 2.38 38.77
N LEU A 634 -19.35 1.93 37.60
CA LEU A 634 -20.32 1.54 36.59
C LEU A 634 -20.77 0.09 36.84
N ARG A 635 -22.06 -0.19 36.61
CA ARG A 635 -22.67 -1.51 36.81
C ARG A 635 -23.54 -1.89 35.61
N ALA A 636 -23.74 -3.19 35.43
CA ALA A 636 -24.71 -3.72 34.48
C ALA A 636 -26.14 -3.24 34.79
N ARG A 637 -26.95 -3.06 33.77
CA ARG A 637 -28.34 -2.55 33.90
C ARG A 637 -29.39 -3.63 33.82
N GLY A 638 -29.08 -4.79 33.21
CA GLY A 638 -30.05 -5.90 33.03
C GLY A 638 -29.99 -6.50 31.64
N VAL A 639 -31.16 -6.66 31.03
CA VAL A 639 -31.29 -7.34 29.72
C VAL A 639 -31.30 -6.31 28.59
N TRP A 640 -30.40 -6.48 27.62
CA TRP A 640 -30.35 -5.65 26.42
C TRP A 640 -30.83 -6.42 25.20
N VAL A 641 -31.64 -5.78 24.36
CA VAL A 641 -32.03 -6.31 23.05
C VAL A 641 -31.11 -5.73 22.00
N CYS A 642 -30.31 -6.58 21.35
CA CYS A 642 -29.39 -6.17 20.29
C CYS A 642 -29.99 -6.53 18.90
N ILE A 643 -30.28 -5.54 18.09
CA ILE A 643 -30.92 -5.68 16.77
C ILE A 643 -29.95 -5.25 15.68
N SER A 644 -29.50 -6.18 14.84
CA SER A 644 -28.51 -5.95 13.80
C SER A 644 -29.11 -6.02 12.38
N PRO A 645 -28.48 -5.34 11.39
CA PRO A 645 -28.89 -5.37 10.00
C PRO A 645 -28.35 -6.59 9.25
N TRP A 646 -28.81 -6.78 8.00
CA TRP A 646 -28.41 -7.89 7.13
C TRP A 646 -27.08 -7.68 6.39
N ASN A 647 -26.68 -6.44 6.17
CA ASN A 647 -25.52 -6.11 5.33
C ASN A 647 -24.16 -6.30 6.03
N PHE A 648 -24.12 -6.31 7.36
CA PHE A 648 -22.98 -6.71 8.20
C PHE A 648 -23.47 -7.69 9.29
N PRO A 649 -23.87 -8.91 8.87
CA PRO A 649 -24.59 -9.83 9.74
C PRO A 649 -23.73 -10.45 10.86
N LEU A 650 -22.39 -10.40 10.73
CA LEU A 650 -21.46 -10.86 11.73
C LEU A 650 -20.89 -9.70 12.56
N ALA A 651 -20.26 -8.71 11.92
CA ALA A 651 -19.50 -7.70 12.65
C ALA A 651 -20.39 -6.80 13.51
N ILE A 652 -21.46 -6.23 12.95
CA ILE A 652 -22.37 -5.38 13.70
C ILE A 652 -23.11 -6.20 14.79
N PHE A 653 -23.51 -7.43 14.47
CA PHE A 653 -24.13 -8.32 15.43
C PHE A 653 -23.21 -8.59 16.62
N VAL A 654 -21.98 -9.04 16.37
CA VAL A 654 -20.99 -9.34 17.41
C VAL A 654 -20.60 -8.07 18.19
N GLY A 655 -20.44 -6.94 17.51
CA GLY A 655 -20.10 -5.68 18.16
C GLY A 655 -21.13 -5.23 19.19
N GLN A 656 -22.42 -5.29 18.87
CA GLN A 656 -23.52 -4.98 19.80
C GLN A 656 -23.55 -5.97 20.99
N VAL A 657 -23.46 -7.26 20.70
CA VAL A 657 -23.49 -8.33 21.71
C VAL A 657 -22.29 -8.22 22.65
N ALA A 658 -21.06 -8.05 22.09
CA ALA A 658 -19.84 -7.93 22.87
C ALA A 658 -19.84 -6.73 23.83
N ALA A 659 -20.29 -5.57 23.36
CA ALA A 659 -20.39 -4.37 24.19
C ALA A 659 -21.29 -4.56 25.40
N ALA A 660 -22.47 -5.16 25.20
CA ALA A 660 -23.42 -5.44 26.28
C ALA A 660 -22.89 -6.53 27.24
N LEU A 661 -22.32 -7.62 26.74
CA LEU A 661 -21.76 -8.71 27.56
C LEU A 661 -20.53 -8.27 28.35
N ALA A 662 -19.63 -7.47 27.77
CA ALA A 662 -18.42 -6.98 28.43
C ALA A 662 -18.76 -6.19 29.70
N THR A 663 -19.86 -5.40 29.65
CA THR A 663 -20.34 -4.60 30.76
C THR A 663 -21.22 -5.36 31.76
N GLY A 664 -21.36 -6.70 31.60
CA GLY A 664 -22.04 -7.58 32.54
C GLY A 664 -23.56 -7.70 32.33
N ASN A 665 -24.08 -7.18 31.21
CA ASN A 665 -25.50 -7.31 30.87
C ASN A 665 -25.80 -8.68 30.25
N ALA A 666 -27.06 -9.13 30.36
CA ALA A 666 -27.57 -10.21 29.52
C ALA A 666 -28.08 -9.68 28.20
N VAL A 667 -28.04 -10.49 27.16
CA VAL A 667 -28.36 -10.10 25.79
C VAL A 667 -29.41 -11.05 25.17
N VAL A 668 -30.43 -10.44 24.56
CA VAL A 668 -31.28 -11.12 23.58
C VAL A 668 -30.93 -10.52 22.19
N ALA A 669 -30.24 -11.32 21.39
CA ALA A 669 -29.70 -10.86 20.10
C ALA A 669 -30.66 -11.24 18.97
N LYS A 670 -31.12 -10.21 18.22
CA LYS A 670 -31.97 -10.39 17.05
C LYS A 670 -31.20 -10.06 15.77
N PRO A 671 -30.73 -11.06 15.00
CA PRO A 671 -30.18 -10.85 13.68
C PRO A 671 -31.27 -10.40 12.70
N ALA A 672 -30.86 -9.91 11.55
CA ALA A 672 -31.78 -9.74 10.43
C ALA A 672 -32.36 -11.09 10.00
N GLU A 673 -33.60 -11.08 9.55
CA GLU A 673 -34.32 -12.28 9.14
C GLU A 673 -33.71 -12.99 7.93
N GLN A 674 -32.93 -12.26 7.11
CA GLN A 674 -32.28 -12.78 5.91
C GLN A 674 -30.95 -13.50 6.20
N THR A 675 -30.30 -13.21 7.34
CA THR A 675 -28.94 -13.67 7.64
C THR A 675 -28.80 -14.19 9.09
N PRO A 676 -29.60 -15.18 9.50
CA PRO A 676 -29.56 -15.72 10.86
C PRO A 676 -28.48 -16.77 11.08
N GLY A 677 -27.98 -17.44 10.03
CA GLY A 677 -27.10 -18.59 10.17
C GLY A 677 -25.71 -18.21 10.68
N VAL A 678 -25.12 -17.16 10.15
CA VAL A 678 -23.82 -16.66 10.63
C VAL A 678 -23.92 -16.12 12.07
N ALA A 679 -25.02 -15.47 12.44
CA ALA A 679 -25.28 -15.01 13.78
C ALA A 679 -25.48 -16.19 14.78
N TRP A 680 -26.14 -17.25 14.37
CA TRP A 680 -26.28 -18.50 15.14
C TRP A 680 -24.93 -19.10 15.49
N GLU A 681 -24.03 -19.22 14.49
CA GLU A 681 -22.69 -19.75 14.72
C GLU A 681 -21.84 -18.84 15.62
N ALA A 682 -22.00 -17.52 15.52
CA ALA A 682 -21.35 -16.56 16.41
C ALA A 682 -21.83 -16.70 17.87
N VAL A 683 -23.14 -16.91 18.10
CA VAL A 683 -23.69 -17.17 19.44
C VAL A 683 -23.15 -18.47 20.03
N LYS A 684 -23.08 -19.54 19.24
CA LYS A 684 -22.49 -20.81 19.67
C LYS A 684 -21.03 -20.62 20.09
N LEU A 685 -20.25 -19.97 19.28
CA LEU A 685 -18.83 -19.67 19.55
C LEU A 685 -18.68 -18.89 20.87
N LEU A 686 -19.51 -17.86 21.10
CA LEU A 686 -19.48 -17.07 22.33
C LEU A 686 -19.82 -17.90 23.57
N ILE A 687 -20.81 -18.83 23.47
CA ILE A 687 -21.16 -19.75 24.55
C ILE A 687 -20.02 -20.76 24.81
N GLU A 688 -19.44 -21.33 23.77
CA GLU A 688 -18.28 -22.23 23.87
C GLU A 688 -17.05 -21.52 24.47
N ALA A 689 -16.88 -20.23 24.20
CA ALA A 689 -15.85 -19.42 24.82
C ALA A 689 -16.08 -19.11 26.30
N GLY A 690 -17.27 -19.36 26.84
CA GLY A 690 -17.59 -19.26 28.26
C GLY A 690 -18.69 -18.25 28.63
N VAL A 691 -19.39 -17.68 27.67
CA VAL A 691 -20.58 -16.87 27.95
C VAL A 691 -21.71 -17.82 28.39
N PRO A 692 -22.36 -17.59 29.55
CA PRO A 692 -23.47 -18.45 29.97
C PRO A 692 -24.63 -18.40 28.97
N GLU A 693 -25.17 -19.56 28.60
CA GLU A 693 -26.28 -19.67 27.63
C GLU A 693 -27.49 -18.80 28.03
N ALA A 694 -27.78 -18.74 29.31
CA ALA A 694 -28.89 -17.92 29.82
C ALA A 694 -28.60 -16.41 29.77
N ALA A 695 -27.35 -15.99 29.63
CA ALA A 695 -26.95 -14.59 29.48
C ALA A 695 -26.88 -14.12 28.00
N LEU A 696 -26.90 -15.07 27.04
CA LEU A 696 -26.88 -14.75 25.61
C LEU A 696 -27.86 -15.67 24.85
N GLN A 697 -28.89 -15.10 24.27
CA GLN A 697 -29.93 -15.80 23.57
C GLN A 697 -30.15 -15.21 22.19
N LEU A 698 -30.41 -16.10 21.19
CA LEU A 698 -30.71 -15.67 19.82
C LEU A 698 -32.23 -15.65 19.62
N ALA A 699 -32.78 -14.56 19.10
CA ALA A 699 -34.18 -14.38 18.76
C ALA A 699 -34.35 -14.10 17.27
N HIS A 700 -34.43 -15.14 16.44
CA HIS A 700 -34.60 -14.99 15.00
C HIS A 700 -36.07 -14.84 14.61
N GLY A 701 -36.37 -13.85 13.75
CA GLY A 701 -37.70 -13.62 13.19
C GLY A 701 -37.89 -12.23 12.60
N PRO A 702 -39.09 -11.95 12.01
CA PRO A 702 -39.37 -10.68 11.38
C PRO A 702 -39.31 -9.52 12.36
N GLY A 703 -38.89 -8.34 11.83
CA GLY A 703 -38.73 -7.14 12.65
C GLY A 703 -40.03 -6.58 13.24
N ASP A 704 -41.12 -6.66 12.49
CA ASP A 704 -42.45 -6.16 12.86
C ASP A 704 -43.20 -7.06 13.84
N THR A 705 -42.81 -8.32 14.00
CA THR A 705 -43.40 -9.28 14.92
C THR A 705 -42.46 -9.60 16.09
N VAL A 706 -41.39 -10.35 15.87
CA VAL A 706 -40.41 -10.73 16.90
C VAL A 706 -39.65 -9.54 17.44
N GLY A 707 -39.17 -8.65 16.55
CA GLY A 707 -38.45 -7.43 16.96
C GLY A 707 -39.34 -6.49 17.79
N ALA A 708 -40.57 -6.24 17.36
CA ALA A 708 -41.53 -5.42 18.07
C ALA A 708 -41.89 -6.04 19.43
N ALA A 709 -42.13 -7.38 19.52
CA ALA A 709 -42.43 -8.06 20.75
C ALA A 709 -41.25 -7.98 21.74
N LEU A 710 -40.01 -8.14 21.31
CA LEU A 710 -38.82 -8.01 22.15
C LEU A 710 -38.70 -6.60 22.72
N VAL A 711 -38.83 -5.55 21.87
CA VAL A 711 -38.75 -4.15 22.30
C VAL A 711 -39.88 -3.81 23.27
N ALA A 712 -41.09 -4.33 23.04
CA ALA A 712 -42.23 -4.08 23.90
C ALA A 712 -42.20 -4.86 25.23
N ALA A 713 -41.44 -5.96 25.33
CA ALA A 713 -41.41 -6.83 26.51
C ALA A 713 -41.04 -6.10 27.79
N PRO A 714 -41.68 -6.43 28.93
CA PRO A 714 -41.27 -5.88 30.25
C PRO A 714 -39.85 -6.37 30.59
N GLY A 715 -39.11 -5.62 31.41
CA GLY A 715 -37.78 -5.99 31.88
C GLY A 715 -36.63 -5.74 30.92
N VAL A 716 -36.88 -5.16 29.74
CA VAL A 716 -35.82 -4.67 28.84
C VAL A 716 -35.17 -3.42 29.43
N ALA A 717 -33.86 -3.49 29.69
CA ALA A 717 -33.08 -2.38 30.25
C ALA A 717 -32.54 -1.40 29.18
N GLY A 718 -32.43 -1.86 27.94
CA GLY A 718 -32.01 -1.06 26.81
C GLY A 718 -32.08 -1.82 25.50
N VAL A 719 -31.95 -1.08 24.40
CA VAL A 719 -31.91 -1.59 23.03
C VAL A 719 -30.71 -1.00 22.29
N VAL A 720 -29.90 -1.87 21.68
CA VAL A 720 -28.88 -1.47 20.72
C VAL A 720 -29.40 -1.81 19.31
N PHE A 721 -29.44 -0.81 18.46
CA PHE A 721 -30.05 -0.95 17.14
C PHE A 721 -29.14 -0.36 16.05
N THR A 722 -28.95 -1.10 14.99
CA THR A 722 -28.40 -0.62 13.73
C THR A 722 -29.35 -0.93 12.59
N GLY A 723 -29.74 0.09 11.82
CA GLY A 723 -30.69 -0.05 10.72
C GLY A 723 -31.20 1.31 10.24
N SER A 724 -32.41 1.33 9.66
CA SER A 724 -33.01 2.57 9.13
C SER A 724 -33.46 3.55 10.22
N THR A 725 -33.35 4.86 9.94
CA THR A 725 -33.86 5.91 10.81
C THR A 725 -35.35 5.74 11.11
N GLN A 726 -36.14 5.21 10.16
CA GLN A 726 -37.57 4.96 10.35
C GLN A 726 -37.82 3.93 11.45
N VAL A 727 -37.10 2.80 11.44
CA VAL A 727 -37.23 1.76 12.46
C VAL A 727 -36.70 2.25 13.80
N ALA A 728 -35.58 3.02 13.82
CA ALA A 728 -35.05 3.63 15.05
C ALA A 728 -36.11 4.51 15.75
N LYS A 729 -36.86 5.33 14.98
CA LYS A 729 -37.96 6.15 15.52
C LYS A 729 -39.12 5.32 16.08
N ILE A 730 -39.43 4.17 15.49
CA ILE A 730 -40.46 3.24 16.02
C ILE A 730 -39.98 2.67 17.35
N ILE A 731 -38.75 2.19 17.43
CA ILE A 731 -38.13 1.66 18.66
C ILE A 731 -38.14 2.75 19.77
N ASN A 732 -37.68 3.94 19.46
CA ASN A 732 -37.66 5.06 20.43
C ASN A 732 -39.04 5.37 20.99
N ARG A 733 -40.09 5.39 20.17
CA ARG A 733 -41.46 5.61 20.64
C ARG A 733 -41.93 4.48 21.55
N ALA A 734 -41.63 3.24 21.21
CA ALA A 734 -41.98 2.07 22.01
C ALA A 734 -41.28 2.09 23.39
N LEU A 735 -40.00 2.49 23.43
CA LEU A 735 -39.23 2.61 24.67
C LEU A 735 -39.71 3.80 25.51
N ALA A 736 -39.98 4.95 24.90
CA ALA A 736 -40.48 6.17 25.61
C ALA A 736 -41.87 5.97 26.21
N ALA A 737 -42.65 4.99 25.73
CA ALA A 737 -43.97 4.65 26.27
C ALA A 737 -43.89 3.77 27.53
N LYS A 738 -42.69 3.28 27.93
CA LYS A 738 -42.49 2.45 29.10
C LYS A 738 -42.18 3.29 30.33
N ASP A 739 -42.64 2.83 31.52
CA ASP A 739 -42.24 3.40 32.79
C ASP A 739 -40.80 2.98 33.15
N GLY A 740 -40.07 3.92 33.77
CA GLY A 740 -38.68 3.69 34.21
C GLY A 740 -37.61 4.22 33.25
N ALA A 741 -36.35 4.07 33.62
CA ALA A 741 -35.20 4.53 32.85
C ALA A 741 -34.79 3.46 31.82
N ILE A 742 -35.07 3.71 30.55
CA ILE A 742 -34.73 2.84 29.41
C ILE A 742 -33.82 3.60 28.43
N LEU A 743 -32.81 2.91 27.91
CA LEU A 743 -31.84 3.44 26.92
C LEU A 743 -32.04 2.81 25.55
#